data_5b4d9c37602b05bb8362098172acf1f5
#
_entry.id   5b4d9c37602b05bb8362098172acf1f5
#
_cell.length_a   1.000
_cell.length_b   1.000
_cell.length_c   1.000
_cell.angle_alpha   90.00
_cell.angle_beta   90.00
_cell.angle_gamma   90.00
#
_symmetry.space_group_name_H-M   'P 1'
#
loop_
_entity.id
_entity.type
_entity.pdbx_description
1 polymer ?
#
loop_
_entity_poly.entity_id
_entity_poly.type
_entity_poly.pdbx_seq_one_letter_code
_entity_poly.pdbx_strand_id
1 'polypeptide(L)'
;MTVTDKIYNYFDKSPDLKVLFIFNDEFLAMELAEAEWKEGYRYVDFKGDWFTTKYNLDTVWANEKVILYFHQESPLQRKSLQGQFPLLDVLTANMEYHHQDYVAYMQQYGLPSNMALFVEKNIKQLQSDRMLRLLQSYYADRSITPEIAVRAFLSSYLGQNRVLDWDNIILRVLFLGRNSERNKQTDFYVKLRSAAMVKDKLNEKLESIFGCTIDDHAETKVKRLVETFKYNAIVQNLAPVPADNYKGYRITDSIALQQMNRILELAMNHPKTAEALTEVMDEWGTDIRDEDLIRWYGADANYYYIPEGLCLPILRSLMEKAIMEAPKKAMAKLEELKVKHSDNNEVGAVIDYDMLVARYYECALSLGSITLNQPDDYLHKYRDEYYLIDQLYRQSIECFCKISPTIALYDAVQKVKHNLDMQYAKLCNRINLEWMRCVKDAGGMNAVHGLRQQDFYDSLIKGIQKKVVVIVSDALRYEVAQELIGVLAARKHIARLNMGIAMLPSETKFCKPALLPHRSLRLYAEVDGTQNMGVDNRILDTMDKRTEQVDAYRQGAVCVDYETVGKYEQDKNREIFKHPLVYVMHNTIDDKSHSAVAKDIVDSCRDAINELETLVHKLHESYNVTEVHITSDHGFLFNDQVFEDKDKHKVTEDALEKSTRYYLTQSEAAVPGIVKFPLSEVSGMEEDDIYVAVPEGTNRLQAPAGGYRFTHGGASLQELLIPIIISRQERVNTKTPVGVMVLDRNLSIQASRLRFKLLQTDAVSMEMKARTIKVALYYNDMAVTPVKEYVLNSTDALLDNRKVLVDLTLNQNIDAKVLQLRVYDVTDGLNPLIKENVTNNTLIGNEFDFD
;
A
#
# COMPACT_ATOMS: atom_id res chain seq x y z
N MET A 1 5.87 -33.24 -56.13
CA MET A 1 4.56 -33.90 -55.93
C MET A 1 3.76 -33.61 -57.19
N THR A 2 3.42 -34.61 -57.94
CA THR A 2 2.61 -34.43 -59.16
C THR A 2 1.18 -34.01 -58.81
N VAL A 3 0.41 -33.47 -59.76
CA VAL A 3 -1.02 -33.13 -59.52
C VAL A 3 -1.80 -34.39 -59.12
N THR A 4 -1.51 -35.51 -59.73
CA THR A 4 -2.12 -36.80 -59.37
C THR A 4 -1.79 -37.21 -57.96
N ASP A 5 -0.56 -37.01 -57.46
CA ASP A 5 -0.21 -37.28 -56.06
C ASP A 5 -0.99 -36.39 -55.08
N LYS A 6 -1.23 -35.12 -55.42
CA LYS A 6 -2.07 -34.24 -54.62
C LYS A 6 -3.53 -34.73 -54.57
N ILE A 7 -4.07 -35.12 -55.70
CA ILE A 7 -5.45 -35.65 -55.81
C ILE A 7 -5.60 -36.95 -55.00
N TYR A 8 -4.66 -37.88 -55.10
CA TYR A 8 -4.66 -39.07 -54.26
C TYR A 8 -4.66 -38.74 -52.77
N ASN A 9 -3.85 -37.81 -52.36
CA ASN A 9 -3.78 -37.34 -50.98
C ASN A 9 -5.10 -36.71 -50.46
N TYR A 10 -5.90 -36.09 -51.33
CA TYR A 10 -7.25 -35.61 -50.99
C TYR A 10 -8.20 -36.77 -50.69
N PHE A 11 -8.21 -37.79 -51.49
CA PHE A 11 -9.03 -38.98 -51.29
C PHE A 11 -8.56 -39.78 -50.07
N ASP A 12 -7.25 -39.86 -49.82
CA ASP A 12 -6.68 -40.55 -48.66
C ASP A 12 -7.05 -39.86 -47.34
N LYS A 13 -7.08 -38.55 -47.35
CA LYS A 13 -7.48 -37.75 -46.17
C LYS A 13 -8.99 -37.75 -45.93
N SER A 14 -9.79 -38.04 -46.92
CA SER A 14 -11.25 -38.04 -46.86
C SER A 14 -11.79 -39.36 -47.44
N PRO A 15 -11.76 -40.45 -46.65
CA PRO A 15 -12.15 -41.80 -47.16
C PRO A 15 -13.57 -41.84 -47.74
N ASP A 16 -14.48 -41.04 -47.21
CA ASP A 16 -15.89 -40.95 -47.65
C ASP A 16 -16.05 -40.15 -48.95
N LEU A 17 -15.04 -39.41 -49.37
CA LEU A 17 -15.05 -38.63 -50.60
C LEU A 17 -15.09 -39.57 -51.80
N LYS A 18 -16.11 -39.46 -52.65
CA LYS A 18 -16.28 -40.28 -53.87
C LYS A 18 -15.97 -39.51 -55.14
N VAL A 19 -16.34 -38.23 -55.20
CA VAL A 19 -16.20 -37.42 -56.41
C VAL A 19 -15.40 -36.14 -56.07
N LEU A 20 -14.40 -35.85 -56.87
CA LEU A 20 -13.64 -34.60 -56.81
C LEU A 20 -14.01 -33.77 -58.05
N PHE A 21 -14.65 -32.61 -57.85
CA PHE A 21 -15.09 -31.73 -58.91
C PHE A 21 -14.00 -30.71 -59.25
N ILE A 22 -13.79 -30.47 -60.55
CA ILE A 22 -12.83 -29.51 -61.05
C ILE A 22 -13.58 -28.60 -62.05
N PHE A 23 -13.45 -27.30 -61.92
CA PHE A 23 -14.16 -26.35 -62.78
C PHE A 23 -13.16 -25.40 -63.45
N ASN A 24 -13.37 -25.13 -64.77
CA ASN A 24 -12.77 -24.07 -65.54
C ASN A 24 -11.24 -23.87 -65.39
N ASP A 25 -10.51 -25.03 -65.32
CA ASP A 25 -9.04 -25.02 -65.24
C ASP A 25 -8.48 -25.90 -66.39
N GLU A 26 -8.40 -25.27 -67.59
CA GLU A 26 -8.04 -25.97 -68.82
C GLU A 26 -6.63 -26.57 -68.79
N PHE A 27 -5.66 -25.87 -68.08
CA PHE A 27 -4.30 -26.39 -67.96
C PHE A 27 -4.28 -27.63 -67.07
N LEU A 28 -4.99 -27.63 -65.98
CA LEU A 28 -5.15 -28.77 -65.11
C LEU A 28 -5.88 -29.92 -65.83
N ALA A 29 -6.91 -29.64 -66.59
CA ALA A 29 -7.66 -30.64 -67.36
C ALA A 29 -6.77 -31.38 -68.37
N MET A 30 -5.88 -30.67 -69.06
CA MET A 30 -4.91 -31.29 -70.01
C MET A 30 -3.95 -32.21 -69.28
N GLU A 31 -3.40 -31.75 -68.14
CA GLU A 31 -2.49 -32.55 -67.29
C GLU A 31 -3.18 -33.84 -66.74
N LEU A 32 -4.44 -33.66 -66.31
CA LEU A 32 -5.21 -34.80 -65.77
C LEU A 32 -5.68 -35.83 -66.88
N ALA A 33 -5.92 -35.31 -68.06
CA ALA A 33 -6.29 -36.14 -69.21
C ALA A 33 -5.13 -37.00 -69.72
N GLU A 34 -3.88 -36.52 -69.57
CA GLU A 34 -2.67 -37.29 -69.98
C GLU A 34 -2.13 -38.14 -68.83
N ALA A 35 -2.68 -38.01 -67.60
CA ALA A 35 -2.20 -38.73 -66.44
C ALA A 35 -2.59 -40.23 -66.46
N GLU A 36 -1.66 -41.08 -66.04
CA GLU A 36 -1.96 -42.45 -65.71
C GLU A 36 -2.61 -42.62 -64.34
N TRP A 37 -3.87 -43.05 -64.26
CA TRP A 37 -4.62 -43.20 -63.03
C TRP A 37 -4.47 -44.58 -62.41
N LYS A 38 -4.35 -44.66 -61.08
CA LYS A 38 -4.32 -45.97 -60.38
C LYS A 38 -5.65 -46.66 -60.48
N GLU A 39 -5.63 -47.99 -60.35
CA GLU A 39 -6.86 -48.82 -60.27
C GLU A 39 -7.80 -48.26 -59.15
N GLY A 40 -9.08 -48.17 -59.51
CA GLY A 40 -10.08 -47.54 -58.59
C GLY A 40 -10.23 -46.03 -58.68
N TYR A 41 -9.46 -45.30 -59.52
CA TYR A 41 -9.61 -43.92 -59.83
C TYR A 41 -9.98 -43.69 -61.29
N ARG A 42 -10.87 -42.73 -61.54
CA ARG A 42 -11.36 -42.36 -62.88
C ARG A 42 -11.40 -40.83 -63.08
N TYR A 43 -10.75 -40.41 -64.17
CA TYR A 43 -10.92 -39.05 -64.66
C TYR A 43 -12.02 -39.03 -65.70
N VAL A 44 -12.90 -37.99 -65.56
CA VAL A 44 -14.03 -37.81 -66.50
C VAL A 44 -14.10 -36.35 -66.90
N ASP A 45 -13.92 -36.08 -68.20
CA ASP A 45 -14.16 -34.74 -68.77
C ASP A 45 -15.63 -34.71 -69.22
N PHE A 46 -16.42 -33.76 -68.54
CA PHE A 46 -17.87 -33.67 -68.73
C PHE A 46 -18.22 -33.10 -70.10
N LYS A 47 -18.98 -33.80 -70.88
CA LYS A 47 -19.40 -33.47 -72.27
C LYS A 47 -20.83 -33.03 -72.38
N GLY A 48 -21.53 -32.65 -71.31
CA GLY A 48 -22.89 -32.10 -71.33
C GLY A 48 -24.03 -33.09 -71.04
N ASP A 49 -23.74 -34.36 -70.84
CA ASP A 49 -24.76 -35.36 -70.52
C ASP A 49 -24.90 -35.54 -69.01
N TRP A 50 -25.78 -34.80 -68.41
CA TRP A 50 -26.04 -34.78 -66.99
C TRP A 50 -26.63 -36.09 -66.45
N PHE A 51 -27.57 -36.66 -67.19
CA PHE A 51 -28.27 -37.90 -66.79
C PHE A 51 -27.35 -39.15 -66.77
N THR A 52 -26.61 -39.31 -67.83
CA THR A 52 -25.66 -40.45 -67.94
C THR A 52 -24.55 -40.29 -66.93
N THR A 53 -24.06 -39.05 -66.66
CA THR A 53 -23.04 -38.80 -65.67
C THR A 53 -23.57 -39.14 -64.25
N LYS A 54 -24.76 -38.67 -63.87
CA LYS A 54 -25.39 -39.04 -62.60
C LYS A 54 -25.61 -40.53 -62.46
N TYR A 55 -26.17 -41.16 -63.49
CA TYR A 55 -26.40 -42.64 -63.52
C TYR A 55 -25.09 -43.39 -63.33
N ASN A 56 -24.03 -43.00 -64.00
CA ASN A 56 -22.71 -43.63 -63.86
C ASN A 56 -22.12 -43.44 -62.50
N LEU A 57 -22.23 -42.24 -61.89
CA LEU A 57 -21.78 -41.99 -60.52
C LEU A 57 -22.51 -42.92 -59.52
N ASP A 58 -23.79 -43.14 -59.70
CA ASP A 58 -24.62 -43.93 -58.79
C ASP A 58 -24.50 -45.50 -59.05
N THR A 59 -24.07 -45.91 -60.24
CA THR A 59 -24.10 -47.32 -60.63
C THR A 59 -22.75 -47.82 -61.13
N VAL A 60 -22.29 -47.35 -62.31
CA VAL A 60 -21.12 -47.91 -63.00
C VAL A 60 -19.81 -47.57 -62.27
N TRP A 61 -19.71 -46.36 -61.73
CA TRP A 61 -18.53 -45.85 -61.03
C TRP A 61 -18.73 -45.82 -59.51
N ALA A 62 -19.74 -46.48 -59.00
CA ALA A 62 -20.12 -46.48 -57.60
C ALA A 62 -18.98 -46.90 -56.65
N ASN A 63 -18.06 -47.70 -57.07
CA ASN A 63 -16.90 -48.21 -56.32
C ASN A 63 -15.58 -47.53 -56.70
N GLU A 64 -15.61 -46.51 -57.55
CA GLU A 64 -14.41 -45.75 -57.96
C GLU A 64 -14.38 -44.37 -57.34
N LYS A 65 -13.20 -43.86 -57.24
CA LYS A 65 -12.96 -42.40 -56.89
C LYS A 65 -12.94 -41.64 -58.21
N VAL A 66 -13.93 -40.72 -58.39
CA VAL A 66 -14.12 -40.03 -59.67
C VAL A 66 -13.62 -38.64 -59.64
N ILE A 67 -12.78 -38.21 -60.54
CA ILE A 67 -12.34 -36.85 -60.77
C ILE A 67 -13.17 -36.33 -61.98
N LEU A 68 -14.06 -35.39 -61.71
CA LEU A 68 -15.03 -34.87 -62.67
C LEU A 68 -14.73 -33.43 -63.04
N TYR A 69 -14.34 -33.23 -64.29
CA TYR A 69 -13.99 -31.91 -64.81
C TYR A 69 -15.13 -31.26 -65.61
N PHE A 70 -15.36 -29.94 -65.34
CA PHE A 70 -16.35 -29.13 -66.03
C PHE A 70 -15.74 -27.90 -66.72
N HIS A 71 -16.10 -27.63 -67.97
CA HIS A 71 -15.70 -26.44 -68.74
C HIS A 71 -16.46 -25.16 -68.38
N GLN A 72 -16.97 -25.05 -67.16
CA GLN A 72 -17.77 -23.91 -66.71
C GLN A 72 -17.33 -23.49 -65.32
N GLU A 73 -17.73 -22.27 -64.90
CA GLU A 73 -17.47 -21.77 -63.56
C GLU A 73 -18.19 -22.63 -62.51
N SER A 74 -17.61 -22.72 -61.33
CA SER A 74 -18.20 -23.46 -60.19
C SER A 74 -19.52 -22.85 -59.77
N PRO A 75 -20.60 -23.66 -59.62
CA PRO A 75 -21.88 -23.15 -59.11
C PRO A 75 -21.80 -22.72 -57.63
N LEU A 76 -20.78 -23.10 -56.91
CA LEU A 76 -20.57 -22.67 -55.51
C LEU A 76 -20.09 -21.23 -55.42
N GLN A 77 -19.48 -20.69 -56.52
CA GLN A 77 -18.99 -19.30 -56.58
C GLN A 77 -20.10 -18.27 -56.86
N ARG A 78 -21.22 -18.68 -57.53
CA ARG A 78 -22.34 -17.78 -57.86
C ARG A 78 -23.68 -18.44 -57.66
N LYS A 79 -24.53 -17.88 -56.76
CA LYS A 79 -25.88 -18.39 -56.47
C LYS A 79 -26.75 -18.55 -57.74
N SER A 80 -26.55 -17.68 -58.76
CA SER A 80 -27.28 -17.73 -60.03
C SER A 80 -27.00 -18.98 -60.84
N LEU A 81 -25.84 -19.63 -60.65
CA LEU A 81 -25.45 -20.86 -61.37
C LEU A 81 -25.95 -22.12 -60.67
N GLN A 82 -26.33 -22.07 -59.41
CA GLN A 82 -26.78 -23.21 -58.64
C GLN A 82 -28.05 -23.86 -59.20
N GLY A 83 -29.02 -23.06 -59.62
CA GLY A 83 -30.28 -23.55 -60.22
C GLY A 83 -30.12 -24.18 -61.60
N GLN A 84 -28.97 -24.03 -62.26
CA GLN A 84 -28.69 -24.59 -63.56
C GLN A 84 -27.68 -25.77 -63.51
N PHE A 85 -27.31 -26.23 -62.33
CA PHE A 85 -26.34 -27.31 -62.16
C PHE A 85 -27.01 -28.57 -61.59
N PRO A 86 -27.42 -29.52 -62.45
CA PRO A 86 -28.16 -30.72 -62.01
C PRO A 86 -27.44 -31.64 -61.01
N LEU A 87 -26.14 -31.55 -60.91
CA LEU A 87 -25.33 -32.32 -59.95
C LEU A 87 -24.96 -31.52 -58.67
N LEU A 88 -25.75 -30.50 -58.34
CA LEU A 88 -25.46 -29.67 -57.16
C LEU A 88 -25.51 -30.46 -55.84
N ASP A 89 -26.41 -31.45 -55.76
CA ASP A 89 -26.50 -32.36 -54.63
C ASP A 89 -25.22 -33.21 -54.47
N VAL A 90 -24.68 -33.75 -55.59
CA VAL A 90 -23.44 -34.51 -55.56
C VAL A 90 -22.24 -33.61 -55.23
N LEU A 91 -22.21 -32.41 -55.80
CA LEU A 91 -21.15 -31.45 -55.53
C LEU A 91 -21.13 -31.03 -54.05
N THR A 92 -22.29 -30.75 -53.48
CA THR A 92 -22.39 -30.36 -52.03
C THR A 92 -22.11 -31.50 -51.07
N ALA A 93 -22.31 -32.76 -51.51
CA ALA A 93 -21.97 -33.98 -50.75
C ALA A 93 -20.51 -34.43 -50.91
N ASN A 94 -19.76 -33.81 -51.82
CA ASN A 94 -18.37 -34.12 -52.16
C ASN A 94 -17.50 -32.85 -52.10
N MET A 95 -16.40 -32.81 -52.88
CA MET A 95 -15.42 -31.71 -52.78
C MET A 95 -15.07 -31.12 -54.13
N GLU A 96 -14.92 -29.79 -54.19
CA GLU A 96 -14.32 -29.10 -55.32
C GLU A 96 -12.80 -29.01 -55.12
N TYR A 97 -12.03 -29.47 -56.16
CA TYR A 97 -10.57 -29.40 -56.15
C TYR A 97 -10.08 -28.08 -56.78
N HIS A 98 -9.21 -27.45 -56.08
CA HIS A 98 -8.49 -26.29 -56.57
C HIS A 98 -7.00 -26.57 -56.62
N HIS A 99 -6.39 -26.31 -57.77
CA HIS A 99 -4.95 -26.53 -57.97
C HIS A 99 -4.11 -25.64 -57.04
N GLN A 100 -4.65 -24.50 -56.65
CA GLN A 100 -4.03 -23.56 -55.69
C GLN A 100 -4.54 -23.84 -54.30
N ASP A 101 -3.65 -24.26 -53.38
CA ASP A 101 -3.96 -24.62 -51.98
C ASP A 101 -4.68 -23.49 -51.22
N TYR A 102 -4.36 -22.21 -51.54
CA TYR A 102 -4.99 -21.06 -50.89
C TYR A 102 -6.47 -20.90 -51.27
N VAL A 103 -6.88 -21.23 -52.50
CA VAL A 103 -8.28 -21.14 -52.93
C VAL A 103 -9.12 -22.21 -52.22
N ALA A 104 -8.61 -23.44 -52.12
CA ALA A 104 -9.24 -24.51 -51.37
C ALA A 104 -9.42 -24.13 -49.89
N TYR A 105 -8.40 -23.53 -49.28
CA TYR A 105 -8.42 -23.06 -47.91
C TYR A 105 -9.48 -21.97 -47.72
N MET A 106 -9.53 -20.99 -48.63
CA MET A 106 -10.52 -19.89 -48.53
C MET A 106 -11.95 -20.41 -48.61
N GLN A 107 -12.22 -21.35 -49.51
CA GLN A 107 -13.53 -21.97 -49.66
C GLN A 107 -13.92 -22.77 -48.40
N GLN A 108 -13.01 -23.59 -47.91
CA GLN A 108 -13.23 -24.41 -46.71
C GLN A 108 -13.67 -23.59 -45.51
N TYR A 109 -13.07 -22.45 -45.33
CA TYR A 109 -13.31 -21.60 -44.14
C TYR A 109 -14.20 -20.37 -44.43
N GLY A 110 -14.73 -20.26 -45.67
CA GLY A 110 -15.62 -19.15 -46.05
C GLY A 110 -14.99 -17.79 -46.00
N LEU A 111 -13.68 -17.72 -46.32
CA LEU A 111 -12.93 -16.45 -46.23
C LEU A 111 -13.31 -15.53 -47.39
N PRO A 112 -13.39 -14.19 -47.15
CA PRO A 112 -13.75 -13.22 -48.16
C PRO A 112 -12.66 -13.07 -49.23
N SER A 113 -13.04 -12.75 -50.44
CA SER A 113 -12.14 -12.61 -51.62
C SER A 113 -11.01 -11.58 -51.42
N ASN A 114 -11.23 -10.54 -50.60
CA ASN A 114 -10.20 -9.54 -50.26
C ASN A 114 -9.04 -10.15 -49.44
N MET A 115 -9.17 -11.34 -48.91
CA MET A 115 -8.09 -12.07 -48.20
C MET A 115 -7.23 -12.94 -49.12
N ALA A 116 -7.56 -13.08 -50.40
CA ALA A 116 -6.89 -14.02 -51.29
C ALA A 116 -5.36 -13.85 -51.32
N LEU A 117 -4.88 -12.65 -51.54
CA LEU A 117 -3.44 -12.34 -51.55
C LEU A 117 -2.74 -12.62 -50.22
N PHE A 118 -3.45 -12.40 -49.09
CA PHE A 118 -2.93 -12.66 -47.76
C PHE A 118 -2.84 -14.18 -47.53
N VAL A 119 -3.89 -14.92 -47.88
CA VAL A 119 -3.93 -16.37 -47.70
C VAL A 119 -2.89 -17.04 -48.62
N GLU A 120 -2.79 -16.65 -49.87
CA GLU A 120 -1.79 -17.18 -50.82
C GLU A 120 -0.36 -17.05 -50.24
N LYS A 121 0.02 -15.88 -49.77
CA LYS A 121 1.36 -15.65 -49.23
C LYS A 121 1.65 -16.40 -47.92
N ASN A 122 0.60 -16.71 -47.14
CA ASN A 122 0.76 -17.25 -45.79
C ASN A 122 0.15 -18.67 -45.63
N ILE A 123 -0.24 -19.32 -46.69
CA ILE A 123 -1.02 -20.60 -46.68
C ILE A 123 -0.37 -21.69 -45.83
N LYS A 124 0.94 -21.88 -45.92
CA LYS A 124 1.67 -22.89 -45.13
C LYS A 124 1.59 -22.67 -43.63
N GLN A 125 1.57 -21.42 -43.22
CA GLN A 125 1.49 -21.05 -41.80
C GLN A 125 0.04 -21.16 -41.32
N LEU A 126 -0.94 -20.69 -42.12
CA LEU A 126 -2.37 -20.76 -41.83
C LEU A 126 -2.86 -22.23 -41.67
N GLN A 127 -2.32 -23.13 -42.44
CA GLN A 127 -2.60 -24.59 -42.36
C GLN A 127 -1.92 -25.29 -41.17
N SER A 128 -1.06 -24.63 -40.42
CA SER A 128 -0.44 -25.25 -39.23
C SER A 128 -1.48 -25.56 -38.16
N ASP A 129 -1.34 -26.71 -37.48
CA ASP A 129 -2.24 -27.14 -36.38
C ASP A 129 -2.43 -26.07 -35.30
N ARG A 130 -1.40 -25.28 -35.06
CA ARG A 130 -1.43 -24.17 -34.08
C ARG A 130 -2.34 -23.05 -34.54
N MET A 131 -2.22 -22.61 -35.79
CA MET A 131 -3.05 -21.55 -36.37
C MET A 131 -4.51 -21.98 -36.52
N LEU A 132 -4.73 -23.23 -36.93
CA LEU A 132 -6.09 -23.79 -37.01
C LEU A 132 -6.79 -23.76 -35.63
N ARG A 133 -6.08 -24.15 -34.57
CA ARG A 133 -6.62 -24.06 -33.20
C ARG A 133 -6.88 -22.64 -32.74
N LEU A 134 -5.94 -21.72 -33.00
CA LEU A 134 -6.09 -20.30 -32.62
C LEU A 134 -7.27 -19.61 -33.29
N LEU A 135 -7.53 -19.95 -34.56
CA LEU A 135 -8.57 -19.37 -35.38
C LEU A 135 -9.90 -20.13 -35.37
N GLN A 136 -9.98 -21.25 -34.65
CA GLN A 136 -11.13 -22.16 -34.67
C GLN A 136 -12.48 -21.46 -34.44
N SER A 137 -12.57 -20.62 -33.45
CA SER A 137 -13.81 -19.83 -33.15
C SER A 137 -14.13 -18.85 -34.28
N TYR A 138 -13.12 -18.18 -34.82
CA TYR A 138 -13.29 -17.21 -35.90
C TYR A 138 -13.71 -17.89 -37.22
N TYR A 139 -13.26 -19.10 -37.48
CA TYR A 139 -13.74 -19.88 -38.62
C TYR A 139 -15.19 -20.32 -38.47
N ALA A 140 -15.57 -20.77 -37.25
CA ALA A 140 -16.95 -21.15 -36.93
C ALA A 140 -17.94 -20.01 -37.15
N ASP A 141 -17.58 -18.80 -36.71
CA ASP A 141 -18.41 -17.62 -36.84
C ASP A 141 -18.28 -16.93 -38.20
N ARG A 142 -17.38 -17.38 -39.06
CA ARG A 142 -17.01 -16.73 -40.32
C ARG A 142 -16.62 -15.26 -40.16
N SER A 143 -15.97 -14.94 -39.03
CA SER A 143 -15.60 -13.60 -38.60
C SER A 143 -14.11 -13.26 -38.83
N ILE A 144 -13.35 -14.14 -39.46
CA ILE A 144 -11.94 -13.91 -39.72
C ILE A 144 -11.74 -12.77 -40.72
N THR A 145 -10.92 -11.82 -40.33
CA THR A 145 -10.46 -10.71 -41.16
C THR A 145 -8.93 -10.76 -41.31
N PRO A 146 -8.33 -10.02 -42.27
CA PRO A 146 -6.87 -9.92 -42.36
C PRO A 146 -6.23 -9.47 -41.05
N GLU A 147 -6.87 -8.56 -40.32
CA GLU A 147 -6.40 -8.09 -39.01
C GLU A 147 -6.42 -9.20 -37.95
N ILE A 148 -7.52 -9.95 -37.85
CA ILE A 148 -7.61 -11.08 -36.91
C ILE A 148 -6.56 -12.13 -37.24
N ALA A 149 -6.32 -12.41 -38.54
CA ALA A 149 -5.29 -13.34 -38.96
C ALA A 149 -3.89 -12.85 -38.55
N VAL A 150 -3.55 -11.59 -38.79
CA VAL A 150 -2.28 -11.00 -38.37
C VAL A 150 -2.10 -11.09 -36.85
N ARG A 151 -3.13 -10.76 -36.08
CA ARG A 151 -3.08 -10.88 -34.60
C ARG A 151 -2.91 -12.34 -34.16
N ALA A 152 -3.52 -13.31 -34.87
CA ALA A 152 -3.33 -14.73 -34.61
C ALA A 152 -1.87 -15.17 -34.87
N PHE A 153 -1.25 -14.69 -35.94
CA PHE A 153 0.17 -14.93 -36.22
C PHE A 153 1.05 -14.38 -35.10
N LEU A 154 0.87 -13.11 -34.74
CA LEU A 154 1.62 -12.48 -33.66
C LEU A 154 1.42 -13.21 -32.33
N SER A 155 0.18 -13.57 -32.00
CA SER A 155 -0.13 -14.35 -30.81
C SER A 155 0.58 -15.71 -30.80
N SER A 156 0.60 -16.39 -31.96
CA SER A 156 1.33 -17.64 -32.14
C SER A 156 2.85 -17.45 -31.94
N TYR A 157 3.42 -16.40 -32.51
CA TYR A 157 4.86 -16.09 -32.38
C TYR A 157 5.25 -15.75 -30.95
N LEU A 158 4.34 -15.09 -30.20
CA LEU A 158 4.48 -14.79 -28.78
C LEU A 158 4.15 -15.98 -27.86
N GLY A 159 3.92 -17.18 -28.43
CA GLY A 159 3.68 -18.38 -27.65
C GLY A 159 2.29 -18.49 -27.02
N GLN A 160 1.32 -17.69 -27.44
CA GLN A 160 -0.01 -17.64 -26.84
C GLN A 160 -0.97 -18.68 -27.42
N ASN A 161 -1.95 -19.10 -26.63
CA ASN A 161 -2.96 -20.10 -27.01
C ASN A 161 -4.32 -19.50 -27.41
N ARG A 162 -4.41 -18.15 -27.44
CA ARG A 162 -5.57 -17.38 -27.89
C ARG A 162 -5.11 -16.20 -28.72
N VAL A 163 -6.00 -15.70 -29.58
CA VAL A 163 -5.74 -14.45 -30.32
C VAL A 163 -5.80 -13.28 -29.37
N LEU A 164 -4.71 -12.55 -29.26
CA LEU A 164 -4.61 -11.33 -28.43
C LEU A 164 -5.15 -10.11 -29.19
N ASP A 165 -5.61 -9.11 -28.46
CA ASP A 165 -5.77 -7.76 -28.94
C ASP A 165 -4.43 -7.04 -29.13
N TRP A 166 -4.45 -5.85 -29.76
CA TRP A 166 -3.24 -5.11 -30.05
C TRP A 166 -2.50 -4.62 -28.80
N ASP A 167 -3.21 -4.22 -27.78
CA ASP A 167 -2.59 -3.70 -26.54
C ASP A 167 -1.81 -4.81 -25.85
N ASN A 168 -2.38 -6.02 -25.78
CA ASN A 168 -1.70 -7.20 -25.25
C ASN A 168 -0.53 -7.68 -26.12
N ILE A 169 -0.65 -7.58 -27.46
CA ILE A 169 0.46 -7.90 -28.36
C ILE A 169 1.63 -6.96 -28.12
N ILE A 170 1.40 -5.64 -28.10
CA ILE A 170 2.44 -4.66 -27.90
C ILE A 170 3.10 -4.81 -26.53
N LEU A 171 2.32 -5.00 -25.48
CA LEU A 171 2.86 -5.25 -24.14
C LEU A 171 3.81 -6.46 -24.10
N ARG A 172 3.44 -7.55 -24.78
CA ARG A 172 4.30 -8.73 -24.85
C ARG A 172 5.52 -8.53 -25.74
N VAL A 173 5.42 -7.71 -26.77
CA VAL A 173 6.57 -7.30 -27.59
C VAL A 173 7.55 -6.50 -26.74
N LEU A 174 7.08 -5.58 -25.91
CA LEU A 174 7.92 -4.88 -24.93
C LEU A 174 8.62 -5.87 -23.99
N PHE A 175 7.90 -6.85 -23.44
CA PHE A 175 8.47 -7.84 -22.53
C PHE A 175 9.50 -8.78 -23.16
N LEU A 176 9.50 -8.95 -24.48
CA LEU A 176 10.58 -9.67 -25.17
C LEU A 176 11.95 -8.97 -25.02
N GLY A 177 11.99 -7.70 -24.65
CA GLY A 177 13.22 -6.99 -24.36
C GLY A 177 13.97 -7.53 -23.14
N ARG A 178 13.35 -8.26 -22.23
CA ARG A 178 13.99 -8.79 -21.02
C ARG A 178 15.08 -9.81 -21.32
N ASN A 179 16.17 -9.75 -20.58
CA ASN A 179 17.28 -10.71 -20.70
C ASN A 179 16.85 -12.17 -20.45
N SER A 180 15.89 -12.37 -19.55
CA SER A 180 15.28 -13.66 -19.24
C SER A 180 14.54 -14.29 -20.44
N GLU A 181 14.15 -13.49 -21.43
CA GLU A 181 13.33 -13.89 -22.58
C GLU A 181 14.13 -13.98 -23.90
N ARG A 182 15.48 -13.94 -23.87
CA ARG A 182 16.35 -13.91 -25.08
C ARG A 182 16.04 -15.01 -26.09
N ASN A 183 15.79 -16.24 -25.65
CA ASN A 183 15.46 -17.35 -26.55
C ASN A 183 14.12 -17.14 -27.27
N LYS A 184 13.11 -16.67 -26.54
CA LYS A 184 11.80 -16.35 -27.12
C LYS A 184 11.87 -15.14 -28.04
N GLN A 185 12.68 -14.15 -27.67
CA GLN A 185 12.98 -12.99 -28.51
C GLN A 185 13.53 -13.42 -29.87
N THR A 186 14.56 -14.27 -29.87
CA THR A 186 15.18 -14.75 -31.11
C THR A 186 14.17 -15.51 -31.98
N ASP A 187 13.41 -16.43 -31.40
CA ASP A 187 12.36 -17.19 -32.11
C ASP A 187 11.28 -16.29 -32.69
N PHE A 188 10.82 -15.31 -31.94
CA PHE A 188 9.83 -14.32 -32.40
C PHE A 188 10.32 -13.55 -33.62
N TYR A 189 11.54 -13.00 -33.57
CA TYR A 189 12.07 -12.21 -34.69
C TYR A 189 12.39 -13.03 -35.93
N VAL A 190 12.83 -14.29 -35.76
CA VAL A 190 13.02 -15.24 -36.90
C VAL A 190 11.69 -15.46 -37.59
N LYS A 191 10.62 -15.74 -36.85
CA LYS A 191 9.28 -15.91 -37.40
C LYS A 191 8.73 -14.62 -38.05
N LEU A 192 8.94 -13.48 -37.41
CA LEU A 192 8.48 -12.20 -37.93
C LEU A 192 9.14 -11.84 -39.28
N ARG A 193 10.45 -12.11 -39.44
CA ARG A 193 11.16 -11.92 -40.72
C ARG A 193 10.61 -12.77 -41.84
N SER A 194 10.14 -13.97 -41.55
CA SER A 194 9.57 -14.87 -42.55
C SER A 194 8.16 -14.48 -43.01
N ALA A 195 7.53 -13.52 -42.33
CA ALA A 195 6.16 -13.08 -42.58
C ALA A 195 6.08 -11.55 -42.78
N ALA A 196 6.51 -11.07 -43.93
CA ALA A 196 6.65 -9.63 -44.22
C ALA A 196 5.35 -8.85 -43.94
N MET A 197 4.18 -9.31 -44.39
CA MET A 197 2.90 -8.65 -44.17
C MET A 197 2.54 -8.55 -42.67
N VAL A 198 2.88 -9.55 -41.84
CA VAL A 198 2.65 -9.55 -40.40
C VAL A 198 3.57 -8.51 -39.74
N LYS A 199 4.84 -8.48 -40.16
CA LYS A 199 5.82 -7.49 -39.71
C LYS A 199 5.37 -6.07 -40.06
N ASP A 200 4.96 -5.85 -41.31
CA ASP A 200 4.52 -4.54 -41.79
C ASP A 200 3.31 -4.01 -41.00
N LYS A 201 2.32 -4.88 -40.71
CA LYS A 201 1.16 -4.51 -39.89
C LYS A 201 1.50 -4.24 -38.43
N LEU A 202 2.43 -4.99 -37.85
CA LEU A 202 2.93 -4.70 -36.51
C LEU A 202 3.64 -3.35 -36.48
N ASN A 203 4.52 -3.08 -37.47
CA ASN A 203 5.25 -1.82 -37.56
C ASN A 203 4.30 -0.63 -37.82
N GLU A 204 3.31 -0.78 -38.71
CA GLU A 204 2.26 0.23 -38.92
C GLU A 204 1.56 0.59 -37.59
N LYS A 205 1.24 -0.42 -36.78
CA LYS A 205 0.60 -0.21 -35.48
C LYS A 205 1.54 0.45 -34.46
N LEU A 206 2.79 0.03 -34.40
CA LEU A 206 3.80 0.63 -33.53
C LEU A 206 4.11 2.08 -33.93
N GLU A 207 4.22 2.33 -35.24
CA GLU A 207 4.47 3.68 -35.76
C GLU A 207 3.31 4.63 -35.47
N SER A 208 2.05 4.15 -35.58
CA SER A 208 0.86 4.95 -35.26
C SER A 208 0.77 5.33 -33.78
N ILE A 209 1.32 4.56 -32.86
CA ILE A 209 1.27 4.82 -31.41
C ILE A 209 2.56 5.50 -30.93
N PHE A 210 3.73 4.98 -31.33
CA PHE A 210 5.03 5.35 -30.75
C PHE A 210 5.93 6.13 -31.72
N GLY A 211 5.52 6.31 -32.97
CA GLY A 211 6.34 6.94 -33.99
C GLY A 211 7.65 6.19 -34.28
N CYS A 212 7.67 4.89 -34.04
CA CYS A 212 8.84 4.05 -34.27
C CYS A 212 8.43 2.63 -34.68
N THR A 213 9.37 1.92 -35.32
CA THR A 213 9.20 0.55 -35.79
C THR A 213 10.21 -0.36 -35.10
N ILE A 214 9.97 -1.69 -35.15
CA ILE A 214 10.93 -2.69 -34.71
C ILE A 214 12.05 -2.77 -35.76
N ASP A 215 13.28 -2.46 -35.33
CA ASP A 215 14.45 -2.54 -36.20
C ASP A 215 14.87 -4.02 -36.43
N ASP A 216 15.46 -4.28 -37.63
CA ASP A 216 15.99 -5.61 -37.97
C ASP A 216 17.39 -5.88 -37.41
N HIS A 217 18.07 -4.89 -36.85
CA HIS A 217 19.38 -5.05 -36.22
C HIS A 217 19.27 -5.77 -34.88
N ALA A 218 20.11 -6.79 -34.67
CA ALA A 218 19.93 -7.81 -33.63
C ALA A 218 19.94 -7.30 -32.19
N GLU A 219 20.61 -6.18 -31.89
CA GLU A 219 20.88 -5.76 -30.51
C GLU A 219 19.99 -4.62 -30.00
N THR A 220 19.23 -3.95 -30.86
CA THR A 220 18.45 -2.75 -30.49
C THR A 220 16.98 -2.78 -30.86
N LYS A 221 16.45 -3.94 -31.21
CA LYS A 221 15.11 -4.11 -31.84
C LYS A 221 13.94 -3.46 -31.10
N VAL A 222 13.99 -3.44 -29.79
CA VAL A 222 12.94 -2.84 -28.95
C VAL A 222 13.40 -1.58 -28.24
N LYS A 223 14.70 -1.20 -28.31
CA LYS A 223 15.25 -0.10 -27.54
C LYS A 223 14.46 1.19 -27.74
N ARG A 224 14.30 1.65 -28.96
CA ARG A 224 13.59 2.88 -29.27
C ARG A 224 12.13 2.87 -28.83
N LEU A 225 11.46 1.72 -28.94
CA LEU A 225 10.09 1.51 -28.48
C LEU A 225 10.00 1.65 -26.95
N VAL A 226 10.90 1.00 -26.22
CA VAL A 226 10.95 1.06 -24.75
C VAL A 226 11.28 2.46 -24.26
N GLU A 227 12.22 3.14 -24.87
CA GLU A 227 12.59 4.52 -24.53
C GLU A 227 11.41 5.48 -24.76
N THR A 228 10.73 5.37 -25.91
CA THR A 228 9.53 6.16 -26.20
C THR A 228 8.43 5.88 -25.18
N PHE A 229 8.21 4.62 -24.85
CA PHE A 229 7.23 4.21 -23.84
C PHE A 229 7.58 4.78 -22.46
N LYS A 230 8.82 4.56 -21.98
CA LYS A 230 9.31 5.05 -20.67
C LYS A 230 9.15 6.57 -20.57
N TYR A 231 9.62 7.30 -21.58
CA TYR A 231 9.56 8.76 -21.56
C TYR A 231 8.11 9.28 -21.41
N ASN A 232 7.20 8.80 -22.27
CA ASN A 232 5.81 9.29 -22.22
C ASN A 232 5.03 8.76 -21.02
N ALA A 233 5.32 7.56 -20.55
CA ALA A 233 4.74 7.05 -19.30
C ALA A 233 5.06 7.98 -18.12
N ILE A 234 6.23 8.63 -18.11
CA ILE A 234 6.66 9.49 -17.01
C ILE A 234 6.18 10.94 -17.20
N VAL A 235 6.41 11.53 -18.39
CA VAL A 235 6.36 12.99 -18.55
C VAL A 235 5.11 13.55 -19.22
N GLN A 236 4.15 12.74 -19.62
CA GLN A 236 3.02 13.20 -20.42
C GLN A 236 2.20 14.34 -19.81
N ASN A 237 2.12 14.43 -18.48
CA ASN A 237 1.44 15.50 -17.76
C ASN A 237 2.24 16.80 -17.68
N LEU A 238 3.51 16.77 -18.13
CA LEU A 238 4.41 17.90 -17.95
C LEU A 238 4.41 18.79 -19.20
N ALA A 239 4.61 20.07 -18.99
CA ALA A 239 4.79 21.04 -20.05
C ALA A 239 5.97 20.65 -20.97
N PRO A 240 6.02 21.16 -22.23
CA PRO A 240 7.14 20.91 -23.13
C PRO A 240 8.48 21.21 -22.46
N VAL A 241 9.43 20.30 -22.63
CA VAL A 241 10.77 20.44 -22.04
C VAL A 241 11.51 21.60 -22.69
N PRO A 242 12.11 22.51 -21.90
CA PRO A 242 12.79 23.67 -22.44
C PRO A 242 14.10 23.36 -23.20
N ALA A 243 14.80 22.28 -22.87
CA ALA A 243 16.08 21.92 -23.50
C ALA A 243 16.13 20.41 -23.76
N ASP A 244 15.90 20.02 -24.99
CA ASP A 244 15.21 18.80 -25.23
C ASP A 244 16.05 17.80 -26.04
N ASN A 245 16.92 17.07 -25.39
CA ASN A 245 17.58 15.90 -25.98
C ASN A 245 16.58 14.76 -26.28
N TYR A 246 15.37 14.85 -25.72
CA TYR A 246 14.36 13.79 -25.79
C TYR A 246 13.11 14.13 -26.63
N LYS A 247 13.15 15.25 -27.39
CA LYS A 247 12.05 15.65 -28.33
C LYS A 247 11.57 14.50 -29.19
N GLY A 248 12.51 13.74 -29.72
CA GLY A 248 12.22 12.63 -30.60
C GLY A 248 11.47 11.47 -29.97
N TYR A 249 11.33 11.42 -28.64
CA TYR A 249 10.59 10.37 -27.92
C TYR A 249 9.15 10.81 -27.59
N ARG A 250 8.82 12.09 -27.70
CA ARG A 250 7.52 12.60 -27.23
C ARG A 250 6.39 12.26 -28.20
N ILE A 251 5.36 11.60 -27.69
CA ILE A 251 4.09 11.37 -28.36
C ILE A 251 3.24 12.65 -28.21
N THR A 252 2.86 13.27 -29.31
CA THR A 252 2.06 14.50 -29.32
C THR A 252 0.61 14.24 -29.67
N ASP A 253 0.31 13.14 -30.34
CA ASP A 253 -1.05 12.74 -30.69
C ASP A 253 -1.78 12.19 -29.45
N SER A 254 -2.98 12.72 -29.19
CA SER A 254 -3.76 12.38 -28.00
C SER A 254 -4.34 10.96 -28.05
N ILE A 255 -4.66 10.45 -29.26
CA ILE A 255 -5.19 9.10 -29.43
C ILE A 255 -4.08 8.09 -29.19
N ALA A 256 -2.90 8.32 -29.76
CA ALA A 256 -1.71 7.52 -29.55
C ALA A 256 -1.33 7.45 -28.06
N LEU A 257 -1.39 8.59 -27.36
CA LEU A 257 -1.11 8.67 -25.93
C LEU A 257 -2.13 7.88 -25.09
N GLN A 258 -3.41 7.95 -25.43
CA GLN A 258 -4.45 7.15 -24.78
C GLN A 258 -4.24 5.63 -25.00
N GLN A 259 -3.81 5.23 -26.20
CA GLN A 259 -3.50 3.84 -26.49
C GLN A 259 -2.29 3.36 -25.69
N MET A 260 -1.23 4.16 -25.63
CA MET A 260 -0.07 3.87 -24.79
C MET A 260 -0.45 3.73 -23.30
N ASN A 261 -1.33 4.61 -22.79
CA ASN A 261 -1.78 4.55 -21.39
C ASN A 261 -2.56 3.28 -21.09
N ARG A 262 -3.40 2.78 -22.01
CA ARG A 262 -4.05 1.49 -21.83
C ARG A 262 -3.04 0.35 -21.70
N ILE A 263 -1.94 0.39 -22.47
CA ILE A 263 -0.86 -0.60 -22.37
C ILE A 263 -0.15 -0.50 -21.02
N LEU A 264 0.09 0.71 -20.53
CA LEU A 264 0.67 0.95 -19.19
C LEU A 264 -0.24 0.42 -18.09
N GLU A 265 -1.54 0.72 -18.15
CA GLU A 265 -2.53 0.21 -17.20
C GLU A 265 -2.62 -1.32 -17.21
N LEU A 266 -2.61 -1.94 -18.41
CA LEU A 266 -2.57 -3.40 -18.52
C LEU A 266 -1.34 -4.01 -17.85
N ALA A 267 -0.18 -3.38 -17.99
CA ALA A 267 1.04 -3.83 -17.33
C ALA A 267 0.95 -3.70 -15.81
N MET A 268 0.36 -2.60 -15.31
CA MET A 268 0.27 -2.29 -13.88
C MET A 268 -0.85 -3.05 -13.15
N ASN A 269 -1.80 -3.64 -13.87
CA ASN A 269 -2.93 -4.35 -13.27
C ASN A 269 -2.56 -5.64 -12.52
N HIS A 270 -1.35 -6.16 -12.69
CA HIS A 270 -0.91 -7.36 -12.01
C HIS A 270 0.57 -7.24 -11.61
N PRO A 271 0.98 -7.61 -10.38
CA PRO A 271 2.35 -7.44 -9.89
C PRO A 271 3.43 -8.00 -10.81
N LYS A 272 3.25 -9.21 -11.35
CA LYS A 272 4.22 -9.83 -12.26
C LYS A 272 4.42 -9.08 -13.59
N THR A 273 3.37 -8.43 -14.11
CA THR A 273 3.49 -7.63 -15.34
C THR A 273 4.06 -6.26 -15.05
N ALA A 274 3.81 -5.70 -13.89
CA ALA A 274 4.43 -4.46 -13.42
C ALA A 274 5.94 -4.64 -13.22
N GLU A 275 6.35 -5.73 -12.55
CA GLU A 275 7.76 -6.11 -12.39
C GLU A 275 8.44 -6.31 -13.76
N ALA A 276 7.81 -7.05 -14.66
CA ALA A 276 8.33 -7.26 -16.02
C ALA A 276 8.47 -5.97 -16.83
N LEU A 277 7.58 -5.00 -16.62
CA LEU A 277 7.68 -3.68 -17.27
C LEU A 277 8.84 -2.89 -16.70
N THR A 278 9.04 -2.91 -15.39
CA THR A 278 10.17 -2.25 -14.74
C THR A 278 11.49 -2.82 -15.24
N GLU A 279 11.66 -4.15 -15.25
CA GLU A 279 12.85 -4.82 -15.80
C GLU A 279 13.17 -4.35 -17.23
N VAL A 280 12.18 -4.34 -18.12
CA VAL A 280 12.36 -3.90 -19.51
C VAL A 280 12.77 -2.44 -19.60
N MET A 281 12.14 -1.55 -18.82
CA MET A 281 12.48 -0.12 -18.83
C MET A 281 13.88 0.14 -18.28
N ASP A 282 14.33 -0.65 -17.31
CA ASP A 282 15.70 -0.56 -16.76
C ASP A 282 16.74 -1.13 -17.71
N GLU A 283 16.45 -2.22 -18.43
CA GLU A 283 17.38 -2.84 -19.37
C GLU A 283 17.53 -2.04 -20.68
N TRP A 284 16.45 -1.49 -21.21
CA TRP A 284 16.44 -0.86 -22.56
C TRP A 284 16.13 0.62 -22.59
N GLY A 285 15.52 1.16 -21.55
CA GLY A 285 15.21 2.59 -21.42
C GLY A 285 16.35 3.45 -20.91
N THR A 286 17.60 3.03 -21.12
CA THR A 286 18.81 3.61 -20.51
C THR A 286 19.17 5.01 -21.01
N ASP A 287 18.72 5.41 -22.20
CA ASP A 287 18.95 6.77 -22.72
C ASP A 287 18.04 7.79 -22.01
N ILE A 288 16.96 7.33 -21.37
CA ILE A 288 16.07 8.15 -20.55
C ILE A 288 16.53 8.03 -19.09
N ARG A 289 17.42 8.93 -18.67
CA ARG A 289 18.00 8.91 -17.32
C ARG A 289 17.09 9.66 -16.34
N ASP A 290 16.80 9.03 -15.25
CA ASP A 290 15.89 9.57 -14.23
C ASP A 290 16.44 10.86 -13.60
N GLU A 291 17.77 10.96 -13.40
CA GLU A 291 18.42 12.17 -12.90
C GLU A 291 18.28 13.38 -13.86
N ASP A 292 18.27 13.12 -15.17
CA ASP A 292 18.03 14.17 -16.15
C ASP A 292 16.58 14.66 -16.10
N LEU A 293 15.63 13.76 -15.90
CA LEU A 293 14.21 14.13 -15.74
C LEU A 293 14.01 15.00 -14.50
N ILE A 294 14.60 14.62 -13.38
CA ILE A 294 14.55 15.40 -12.13
C ILE A 294 15.24 16.77 -12.31
N ARG A 295 16.38 16.81 -12.97
CA ARG A 295 17.10 18.07 -13.22
C ARG A 295 16.30 19.05 -14.07
N TRP A 296 15.51 18.56 -15.03
CA TRP A 296 14.75 19.44 -15.96
C TRP A 296 13.38 19.82 -15.44
N TYR A 297 12.67 18.89 -14.80
CA TYR A 297 11.30 19.09 -14.37
C TYR A 297 11.17 19.40 -12.87
N GLY A 298 12.17 19.03 -12.07
CA GLY A 298 12.12 19.13 -10.63
C GLY A 298 11.53 17.89 -9.96
N ALA A 299 11.88 17.70 -8.71
CA ALA A 299 11.40 16.57 -7.90
C ALA A 299 9.90 16.66 -7.55
N ASP A 300 9.36 17.88 -7.51
CA ASP A 300 7.96 18.19 -7.21
C ASP A 300 7.05 18.21 -8.44
N ALA A 301 7.58 17.90 -9.63
CA ALA A 301 6.81 17.88 -10.87
C ALA A 301 5.70 16.79 -10.83
N ASN A 302 4.60 17.07 -11.54
CA ASN A 302 3.46 16.15 -11.62
C ASN A 302 3.72 15.05 -12.68
N TYR A 303 4.58 14.09 -12.31
CA TYR A 303 4.87 12.92 -13.15
C TYR A 303 3.65 12.00 -13.23
N TYR A 304 3.31 11.53 -14.45
CA TYR A 304 2.16 10.63 -14.64
C TYR A 304 2.43 9.25 -14.03
N TYR A 305 3.59 8.68 -14.33
CA TYR A 305 4.08 7.42 -13.78
C TYR A 305 5.44 7.64 -13.11
N ILE A 306 5.65 7.07 -11.93
CA ILE A 306 6.90 7.17 -11.20
C ILE A 306 7.41 5.74 -10.96
N PRO A 307 8.32 5.22 -11.82
CA PRO A 307 9.00 3.96 -11.55
C PRO A 307 9.92 4.09 -10.33
N GLU A 308 10.36 2.96 -9.78
CA GLU A 308 11.26 2.95 -8.60
C GLU A 308 12.56 3.72 -8.86
N GLY A 309 13.16 3.55 -10.05
CA GLY A 309 14.36 4.28 -10.46
C GLY A 309 14.21 5.81 -10.44
N LEU A 310 13.00 6.33 -10.69
CA LEU A 310 12.69 7.76 -10.60
C LEU A 310 12.31 8.15 -9.16
N CYS A 311 11.70 7.26 -8.39
CA CYS A 311 11.28 7.50 -7.02
C CYS A 311 12.49 7.82 -6.12
N LEU A 312 13.56 7.05 -6.23
CA LEU A 312 14.77 7.24 -5.42
C LEU A 312 15.43 8.63 -5.59
N PRO A 313 15.69 9.14 -6.81
CA PRO A 313 16.15 10.51 -7.00
C PRO A 313 15.17 11.59 -6.51
N ILE A 314 13.87 11.38 -6.64
CA ILE A 314 12.87 12.30 -6.08
C ILE A 314 13.02 12.37 -4.56
N LEU A 315 13.04 11.22 -3.88
CA LEU A 315 13.22 11.14 -2.43
C LEU A 315 14.54 11.81 -2.02
N ARG A 316 15.66 11.52 -2.69
CA ARG A 316 16.93 12.18 -2.42
C ARG A 316 16.85 13.70 -2.51
N SER A 317 16.21 14.23 -3.55
CA SER A 317 16.01 15.66 -3.74
C SER A 317 15.13 16.29 -2.66
N LEU A 318 14.07 15.58 -2.23
CA LEU A 318 13.22 16.03 -1.12
C LEU A 318 14.00 16.08 0.20
N MET A 319 14.83 15.06 0.47
CA MET A 319 15.67 14.97 1.67
C MET A 319 16.73 16.06 1.73
N GLU A 320 17.31 16.45 0.60
CA GLU A 320 18.39 17.45 0.58
C GLU A 320 17.94 18.81 1.10
N LYS A 321 16.69 19.22 0.86
CA LYS A 321 16.24 20.57 1.16
C LYS A 321 14.74 20.68 1.50
N ALA A 322 13.89 20.12 0.68
CA ALA A 322 12.45 20.40 0.69
C ALA A 322 11.77 19.99 2.01
N ILE A 323 12.18 18.88 2.61
CA ILE A 323 11.65 18.39 3.89
C ILE A 323 11.84 19.42 5.00
N MET A 324 12.96 20.13 5.01
CA MET A 324 13.29 21.14 6.04
C MET A 324 12.71 22.51 5.72
N GLU A 325 12.79 22.96 4.47
CA GLU A 325 12.45 24.34 4.08
C GLU A 325 10.99 24.53 3.64
N ALA A 326 10.38 23.48 3.06
CA ALA A 326 9.03 23.52 2.55
C ALA A 326 8.26 22.22 2.88
N PRO A 327 8.13 21.84 4.18
CA PRO A 327 7.64 20.54 4.61
C PRO A 327 6.24 20.22 4.07
N LYS A 328 5.33 21.19 3.95
CA LYS A 328 3.98 20.98 3.38
C LYS A 328 4.02 20.51 1.91
N LYS A 329 4.92 21.11 1.11
CA LYS A 329 5.09 20.70 -0.29
C LYS A 329 5.73 19.31 -0.38
N ALA A 330 6.76 19.07 0.45
CA ALA A 330 7.39 17.77 0.56
C ALA A 330 6.39 16.70 0.96
N MET A 331 5.52 16.98 1.95
CA MET A 331 4.47 16.05 2.40
C MET A 331 3.53 15.65 1.27
N ALA A 332 3.01 16.60 0.49
CA ALA A 332 2.11 16.30 -0.62
C ALA A 332 2.76 15.37 -1.67
N LYS A 333 4.07 15.57 -1.92
CA LYS A 333 4.81 14.68 -2.84
C LYS A 333 5.08 13.31 -2.22
N LEU A 334 5.40 13.24 -0.94
CA LEU A 334 5.60 11.99 -0.22
C LEU A 334 4.31 11.16 -0.16
N GLU A 335 3.15 11.79 0.03
CA GLU A 335 1.84 11.13 -0.03
C GLU A 335 1.56 10.54 -1.42
N GLU A 336 1.87 11.29 -2.49
CA GLU A 336 1.79 10.77 -3.86
C GLU A 336 2.68 9.54 -4.06
N LEU A 337 3.95 9.61 -3.61
CA LEU A 337 4.89 8.50 -3.71
C LEU A 337 4.44 7.31 -2.89
N LYS A 338 3.89 7.51 -1.70
CA LYS A 338 3.37 6.45 -0.85
C LYS A 338 2.25 5.67 -1.52
N VAL A 339 1.31 6.35 -2.18
CA VAL A 339 0.22 5.70 -2.93
C VAL A 339 0.77 4.86 -4.09
N LYS A 340 1.76 5.38 -4.81
CA LYS A 340 2.33 4.73 -6.01
C LYS A 340 3.27 3.55 -5.68
N HIS A 341 3.88 3.55 -4.49
CA HIS A 341 4.88 2.56 -4.04
C HIS A 341 4.45 1.85 -2.75
N SER A 342 3.16 1.68 -2.51
CA SER A 342 2.61 1.05 -1.29
C SER A 342 3.10 -0.39 -1.06
N ASP A 343 3.46 -1.09 -2.13
CA ASP A 343 3.84 -2.50 -2.08
C ASP A 343 5.36 -2.72 -1.98
N ASN A 344 6.18 -1.66 -2.05
CA ASN A 344 7.62 -1.73 -1.88
C ASN A 344 8.01 -1.44 -0.42
N ASN A 345 8.31 -2.49 0.34
CA ASN A 345 8.61 -2.38 1.78
C ASN A 345 9.83 -1.51 2.10
N GLU A 346 10.89 -1.51 1.27
CA GLU A 346 12.11 -0.74 1.53
C GLU A 346 11.91 0.75 1.22
N VAL A 347 11.41 1.07 0.03
CA VAL A 347 11.10 2.44 -0.38
C VAL A 347 9.99 3.01 0.51
N GLY A 348 8.96 2.21 0.83
CA GLY A 348 7.88 2.59 1.73
C GLY A 348 8.36 3.00 3.12
N ALA A 349 9.34 2.29 3.68
CA ALA A 349 9.92 2.64 4.98
C ALA A 349 10.64 4.00 4.95
N VAL A 350 11.34 4.33 3.85
CA VAL A 350 11.98 5.64 3.66
C VAL A 350 10.93 6.74 3.51
N ILE A 351 9.87 6.49 2.74
CA ILE A 351 8.78 7.45 2.58
C ILE A 351 8.10 7.73 3.93
N ASP A 352 7.82 6.69 4.72
CA ASP A 352 7.20 6.85 6.05
C ASP A 352 8.10 7.65 7.00
N TYR A 353 9.40 7.39 6.96
CA TYR A 353 10.38 8.18 7.72
C TYR A 353 10.37 9.65 7.29
N ASP A 354 10.47 9.93 6.00
CA ASP A 354 10.49 11.29 5.45
C ASP A 354 9.18 12.04 5.75
N MET A 355 8.05 11.35 5.74
CA MET A 355 6.76 11.93 6.13
C MET A 355 6.73 12.35 7.60
N LEU A 356 7.28 11.54 8.51
CA LEU A 356 7.40 11.89 9.92
C LEU A 356 8.33 13.09 10.13
N VAL A 357 9.46 13.10 9.44
CA VAL A 357 10.42 14.22 9.48
C VAL A 357 9.81 15.51 8.93
N ALA A 358 9.09 15.42 7.79
CA ALA A 358 8.38 16.58 7.24
C ALA A 358 7.32 17.13 8.20
N ARG A 359 6.55 16.26 8.86
CA ARG A 359 5.60 16.64 9.91
C ARG A 359 6.29 17.32 11.10
N TYR A 360 7.45 16.79 11.51
CA TYR A 360 8.25 17.42 12.58
C TYR A 360 8.63 18.86 12.21
N TYR A 361 9.19 19.07 11.01
CA TYR A 361 9.57 20.42 10.58
C TYR A 361 8.35 21.34 10.39
N GLU A 362 7.24 20.84 9.86
CA GLU A 362 6.00 21.61 9.77
C GLU A 362 5.54 22.05 11.15
N CYS A 363 5.50 21.13 12.13
CA CYS A 363 5.14 21.43 13.50
C CYS A 363 6.11 22.45 14.12
N ALA A 364 7.42 22.22 14.00
CA ALA A 364 8.44 23.10 14.54
C ALA A 364 8.40 24.53 13.95
N LEU A 365 8.10 24.66 12.66
CA LEU A 365 7.94 25.97 11.99
C LEU A 365 6.63 26.66 12.35
N SER A 366 5.60 25.92 12.74
CA SER A 366 4.30 26.48 13.15
C SER A 366 4.27 26.94 14.60
N LEU A 367 5.25 26.55 15.41
CA LEU A 367 5.36 27.02 16.79
C LEU A 367 5.49 28.55 16.82
N GLY A 368 4.57 29.22 17.53
CA GLY A 368 4.63 30.62 17.75
C GLY A 368 5.78 31.04 18.71
N SER A 369 5.57 32.05 19.53
CA SER A 369 6.56 32.47 20.55
C SER A 369 6.82 31.31 21.52
N ILE A 370 8.10 31.01 21.74
CA ILE A 370 8.57 30.06 22.75
C ILE A 370 8.72 30.77 24.11
N THR A 371 8.95 32.07 24.10
CA THR A 371 9.02 32.87 25.32
C THR A 371 7.61 33.20 25.79
N LEU A 372 7.20 32.68 26.94
CA LEU A 372 5.89 32.85 27.56
C LEU A 372 6.07 33.57 28.91
N ASN A 373 4.99 34.16 29.41
CA ASN A 373 5.04 35.04 30.59
C ASN A 373 4.67 34.36 31.91
N GLN A 374 3.92 33.24 31.83
CA GLN A 374 3.47 32.50 33.00
C GLN A 374 3.92 31.05 32.91
N PRO A 375 4.34 30.43 34.01
CA PRO A 375 4.70 29.01 34.02
C PRO A 375 3.56 28.11 33.51
N ASP A 376 2.32 28.36 33.85
CA ASP A 376 1.17 27.55 33.47
C ASP A 376 0.91 27.58 31.95
N ASP A 377 1.31 28.66 31.24
CA ASP A 377 1.23 28.74 29.79
C ASP A 377 2.13 27.69 29.11
N TYR A 378 3.29 27.34 29.71
CA TYR A 378 4.16 26.26 29.21
C TYR A 378 3.54 24.90 29.38
N LEU A 379 2.80 24.67 30.49
CA LEU A 379 2.08 23.41 30.71
C LEU A 379 0.97 23.23 29.67
N HIS A 380 0.18 24.29 29.46
CA HIS A 380 -0.86 24.26 28.43
C HIS A 380 -0.28 24.07 27.05
N LYS A 381 0.79 24.79 26.72
CA LYS A 381 1.43 24.69 25.42
C LYS A 381 2.12 23.35 25.21
N TYR A 382 2.68 22.75 26.27
CA TYR A 382 3.20 21.39 26.18
C TYR A 382 2.09 20.39 25.90
N ARG A 383 0.97 20.45 26.64
CA ARG A 383 -0.20 19.60 26.46
C ARG A 383 -0.79 19.68 25.05
N ASP A 384 -0.83 20.89 24.46
CA ASP A 384 -1.56 21.14 23.21
C ASP A 384 -0.66 21.12 21.97
N GLU A 385 0.64 21.43 22.09
CA GLU A 385 1.55 21.58 20.94
C GLU A 385 2.90 20.89 21.13
N TYR A 386 3.64 21.14 22.24
CA TYR A 386 5.04 20.72 22.33
C TYR A 386 5.23 19.21 22.43
N TYR A 387 4.28 18.49 23.03
CA TYR A 387 4.33 17.02 23.08
C TYR A 387 4.47 16.41 21.69
N LEU A 388 3.87 17.03 20.67
CA LEU A 388 3.90 16.52 19.29
C LEU A 388 5.31 16.59 18.68
N ILE A 389 6.11 17.58 19.07
CA ILE A 389 7.54 17.65 18.70
C ILE A 389 8.30 16.43 19.22
N ASP A 390 8.10 16.11 20.50
CA ASP A 390 8.72 14.95 21.13
C ASP A 390 8.24 13.63 20.49
N GLN A 391 6.94 13.53 20.25
CA GLN A 391 6.32 12.34 19.63
C GLN A 391 6.82 12.08 18.20
N LEU A 392 6.83 13.12 17.36
CA LEU A 392 7.29 13.00 15.98
C LEU A 392 8.78 12.68 15.91
N TYR A 393 9.59 13.26 16.82
CA TYR A 393 11.00 12.90 16.92
C TYR A 393 11.17 11.42 17.28
N ARG A 394 10.53 10.93 18.35
CA ARG A 394 10.62 9.52 18.76
C ARG A 394 10.14 8.58 17.66
N GLN A 395 8.99 8.87 17.04
CA GLN A 395 8.45 8.06 15.93
C GLN A 395 9.37 8.08 14.70
N SER A 396 10.03 9.19 14.41
CA SER A 396 11.02 9.27 13.34
C SER A 396 12.22 8.37 13.63
N ILE A 397 12.73 8.34 14.87
CA ILE A 397 13.83 7.43 15.23
C ILE A 397 13.37 5.97 15.16
N GLU A 398 12.15 5.66 15.63
CA GLU A 398 11.57 4.31 15.51
C GLU A 398 11.50 3.87 14.03
N CYS A 399 11.06 4.76 13.14
CA CYS A 399 10.98 4.47 11.71
C CYS A 399 12.37 4.32 11.08
N PHE A 400 13.31 5.21 11.42
CA PHE A 400 14.70 5.11 10.97
C PHE A 400 15.34 3.76 11.31
N CYS A 401 15.09 3.24 12.51
CA CYS A 401 15.62 1.93 12.95
C CYS A 401 15.11 0.74 12.11
N LYS A 402 14.04 0.93 11.33
CA LYS A 402 13.47 -0.09 10.44
C LYS A 402 14.03 -0.03 9.02
N ILE A 403 14.76 1.04 8.67
CA ILE A 403 15.33 1.22 7.33
C ILE A 403 16.58 0.37 7.19
N SER A 404 16.62 -0.42 6.11
CA SER A 404 17.79 -1.26 5.81
C SER A 404 19.03 -0.40 5.48
N PRO A 405 20.19 -0.67 6.10
CA PRO A 405 21.44 0.01 5.75
C PRO A 405 21.92 -0.25 4.31
N THR A 406 21.33 -1.22 3.62
CA THR A 406 21.70 -1.60 2.24
C THR A 406 20.96 -0.81 1.17
N ILE A 407 19.94 -0.03 1.53
CA ILE A 407 19.18 0.77 0.56
C ILE A 407 20.05 1.89 -0.05
N ALA A 408 19.87 2.14 -1.33
CA ALA A 408 20.64 3.14 -2.09
C ALA A 408 20.56 4.58 -1.54
N LEU A 409 19.55 4.88 -0.73
CA LEU A 409 19.33 6.21 -0.10
C LEU A 409 19.84 6.32 1.33
N TYR A 410 20.46 5.28 1.89
CA TYR A 410 20.81 5.24 3.32
C TYR A 410 21.71 6.41 3.76
N ASP A 411 22.65 6.83 2.92
CA ASP A 411 23.49 8.00 3.16
C ASP A 411 22.69 9.31 3.29
N ALA A 412 21.67 9.48 2.47
CA ALA A 412 20.77 10.64 2.52
C ALA A 412 19.89 10.59 3.77
N VAL A 413 19.31 9.43 4.08
CA VAL A 413 18.52 9.19 5.30
C VAL A 413 19.33 9.48 6.55
N GLN A 414 20.59 9.04 6.62
CA GLN A 414 21.48 9.35 7.74
C GLN A 414 21.75 10.84 7.91
N LYS A 415 21.91 11.59 6.81
CA LYS A 415 22.07 13.06 6.87
C LYS A 415 20.81 13.74 7.40
N VAL A 416 19.63 13.30 6.92
CA VAL A 416 18.34 13.81 7.41
C VAL A 416 18.21 13.54 8.91
N LYS A 417 18.51 12.32 9.35
CA LYS A 417 18.51 11.96 10.77
C LYS A 417 19.44 12.84 11.60
N HIS A 418 20.67 13.00 11.17
CA HIS A 418 21.64 13.85 11.88
C HIS A 418 21.11 15.29 12.04
N ASN A 419 20.57 15.87 10.97
CA ASN A 419 19.98 17.21 11.01
C ASN A 419 18.76 17.25 11.96
N LEU A 420 17.90 16.25 11.92
CA LEU A 420 16.75 16.12 12.81
C LEU A 420 17.19 16.08 14.28
N ASP A 421 18.17 15.24 14.62
CA ASP A 421 18.72 15.12 15.98
C ASP A 421 19.23 16.47 16.49
N MET A 422 20.00 17.19 15.66
CA MET A 422 20.53 18.52 16.01
C MET A 422 19.40 19.54 16.19
N GLN A 423 18.43 19.59 15.31
CA GLN A 423 17.33 20.56 15.39
C GLN A 423 16.41 20.26 16.58
N TYR A 424 16.11 18.99 16.84
CA TYR A 424 15.34 18.59 18.01
C TYR A 424 16.06 18.98 19.31
N ALA A 425 17.35 18.64 19.46
CA ALA A 425 18.11 19.00 20.64
C ALA A 425 18.13 20.51 20.89
N LYS A 426 18.36 21.31 19.84
CA LYS A 426 18.38 22.77 19.92
C LYS A 426 17.00 23.31 20.30
N LEU A 427 15.94 22.85 19.68
CA LEU A 427 14.57 23.31 19.97
C LEU A 427 14.12 22.91 21.37
N CYS A 428 14.33 21.65 21.76
CA CYS A 428 13.99 21.13 23.08
C CYS A 428 14.75 21.88 24.17
N ASN A 429 16.06 22.11 23.99
CA ASN A 429 16.84 22.88 24.95
C ASN A 429 16.36 24.34 25.07
N ARG A 430 16.05 24.99 23.95
CA ARG A 430 15.56 26.38 23.95
C ARG A 430 14.22 26.50 24.67
N ILE A 431 13.27 25.60 24.45
CA ILE A 431 11.98 25.56 25.14
C ILE A 431 12.20 25.42 26.65
N ASN A 432 13.08 24.50 27.06
CA ASN A 432 13.32 24.24 28.48
C ASN A 432 14.15 25.37 29.18
N LEU A 433 15.04 26.05 28.48
CA LEU A 433 15.70 27.24 29.00
C LEU A 433 14.69 28.36 29.27
N GLU A 434 13.79 28.64 28.34
CA GLU A 434 12.76 29.64 28.50
C GLU A 434 11.73 29.27 29.61
N TRP A 435 11.40 27.98 29.68
CA TRP A 435 10.61 27.41 30.77
C TRP A 435 11.24 27.69 32.14
N MET A 436 12.52 27.28 32.31
CA MET A 436 13.22 27.45 33.58
C MET A 436 13.41 28.93 33.95
N ARG A 437 13.68 29.79 32.95
CA ARG A 437 13.73 31.22 33.13
C ARG A 437 12.40 31.75 33.67
N CYS A 438 11.27 31.37 33.07
CA CYS A 438 9.93 31.77 33.46
C CYS A 438 9.59 31.32 34.89
N VAL A 439 9.94 30.09 35.27
CA VAL A 439 9.74 29.56 36.63
C VAL A 439 10.57 30.35 37.67
N LYS A 440 11.82 30.65 37.35
CA LYS A 440 12.69 31.46 38.20
C LYS A 440 12.11 32.89 38.40
N ASP A 441 11.72 33.55 37.31
CA ASP A 441 11.16 34.91 37.33
C ASP A 441 9.83 34.96 38.10
N ALA A 442 9.07 33.85 38.11
CA ALA A 442 7.82 33.72 38.88
C ALA A 442 8.01 33.38 40.37
N GLY A 443 9.27 33.18 40.81
CA GLY A 443 9.57 32.88 42.22
C GLY A 443 9.67 31.42 42.61
N GLY A 444 9.80 30.50 41.62
CA GLY A 444 10.05 29.09 41.85
C GLY A 444 8.89 28.19 41.42
N MET A 445 8.96 26.93 41.78
CA MET A 445 7.99 25.92 41.39
C MET A 445 6.63 26.05 42.05
N ASN A 446 6.50 26.83 43.12
CA ASN A 446 5.22 27.18 43.74
C ASN A 446 4.30 27.99 42.81
N ALA A 447 4.88 28.70 41.85
CA ALA A 447 4.13 29.42 40.82
C ALA A 447 3.59 28.56 39.69
N VAL A 448 3.88 27.26 39.69
CA VAL A 448 3.41 26.28 38.70
C VAL A 448 2.18 25.56 39.29
N HIS A 449 1.02 25.74 38.64
CA HIS A 449 -0.24 25.21 39.15
C HIS A 449 -0.66 23.93 38.38
N GLY A 450 -1.16 22.94 39.10
CA GLY A 450 -1.60 21.67 38.53
C GLY A 450 -1.70 20.59 39.59
N LEU A 451 -2.15 19.40 39.16
CA LEU A 451 -2.18 18.25 40.06
C LEU A 451 -0.74 17.83 40.37
N ARG A 452 -0.33 17.98 41.61
CA ARG A 452 0.97 17.45 42.06
C ARG A 452 0.92 15.92 42.23
N GLN A 453 2.02 15.26 41.95
CA GLN A 453 2.12 13.81 42.01
C GLN A 453 1.82 13.26 43.42
N GLN A 454 2.29 13.91 44.45
CA GLN A 454 2.02 13.52 45.83
C GLN A 454 0.54 13.61 46.23
N ASP A 455 -0.26 14.39 45.52
CA ASP A 455 -1.70 14.54 45.74
C ASP A 455 -2.53 13.56 44.90
N PHE A 456 -1.90 12.69 44.09
CA PHE A 456 -2.56 11.80 43.15
C PHE A 456 -3.61 10.89 43.81
N TYR A 457 -3.24 10.19 44.90
CA TYR A 457 -4.16 9.28 45.58
C TYR A 457 -5.36 10.06 46.18
N ASP A 458 -5.11 11.10 46.95
CA ASP A 458 -6.14 11.86 47.64
C ASP A 458 -7.09 12.59 46.69
N SER A 459 -6.58 13.09 45.57
CA SER A 459 -7.36 13.83 44.55
C SER A 459 -8.15 12.93 43.61
N LEU A 460 -7.62 11.79 43.23
CA LEU A 460 -8.19 11.00 42.13
C LEU A 460 -8.71 9.61 42.54
N ILE A 461 -8.15 8.98 43.56
CA ILE A 461 -8.41 7.58 43.89
C ILE A 461 -9.26 7.40 45.14
N LYS A 462 -8.97 8.15 46.17
CA LYS A 462 -9.60 8.05 47.51
C LYS A 462 -11.14 8.11 47.48
N GLY A 463 -11.69 8.94 46.60
CA GLY A 463 -13.15 9.13 46.47
C GLY A 463 -13.90 8.04 45.72
N ILE A 464 -13.17 7.13 45.05
CA ILE A 464 -13.79 6.09 44.20
C ILE A 464 -14.27 4.94 45.08
N GLN A 465 -15.58 4.72 45.14
CA GLN A 465 -16.18 3.61 45.91
C GLN A 465 -16.20 2.26 45.18
N LYS A 466 -16.11 2.28 43.88
CA LYS A 466 -16.08 1.07 43.03
C LYS A 466 -14.67 0.50 42.96
N LYS A 467 -14.56 -0.71 42.38
CA LYS A 467 -13.25 -1.28 42.03
C LYS A 467 -12.51 -0.37 41.09
N VAL A 468 -11.27 -0.08 41.39
CA VAL A 468 -10.38 0.73 40.57
C VAL A 468 -9.01 0.07 40.45
N VAL A 469 -8.43 0.17 39.29
CA VAL A 469 -7.06 -0.26 39.03
C VAL A 469 -6.23 0.98 38.70
N VAL A 470 -5.10 1.12 39.37
CA VAL A 470 -4.09 2.16 39.07
C VAL A 470 -2.88 1.48 38.48
N ILE A 471 -2.52 1.85 37.25
CA ILE A 471 -1.31 1.38 36.59
C ILE A 471 -0.28 2.50 36.70
N VAL A 472 0.84 2.23 37.36
CA VAL A 472 2.00 3.12 37.41
C VAL A 472 3.00 2.60 36.39
N SER A 473 3.11 3.28 35.26
CA SER A 473 4.04 2.92 34.18
C SER A 473 5.29 3.80 34.31
N ASP A 474 6.40 3.18 34.69
CA ASP A 474 7.68 3.81 34.91
C ASP A 474 8.19 4.50 33.64
N ALA A 475 8.58 5.75 33.76
CA ALA A 475 9.05 6.60 32.68
C ALA A 475 8.05 6.79 31.49
N LEU A 476 6.74 6.66 31.72
CA LEU A 476 5.74 6.90 30.66
C LEU A 476 5.64 8.40 30.38
N ARG A 477 6.29 8.87 29.33
CA ARG A 477 6.20 10.28 28.90
C ARG A 477 4.78 10.65 28.45
N TYR A 478 4.45 11.93 28.63
CA TYR A 478 3.15 12.48 28.22
C TYR A 478 2.85 12.24 26.74
N GLU A 479 3.88 12.38 25.85
CA GLU A 479 3.69 12.15 24.40
C GLU A 479 3.44 10.67 24.05
N VAL A 480 4.02 9.72 24.80
CA VAL A 480 3.76 8.29 24.63
C VAL A 480 2.33 7.96 25.07
N ALA A 481 1.87 8.62 26.14
CA ALA A 481 0.49 8.50 26.61
C ALA A 481 -0.52 9.12 25.64
N GLN A 482 -0.19 10.19 24.92
CA GLN A 482 -1.01 10.73 23.84
C GLN A 482 -1.19 9.71 22.69
N GLU A 483 -0.14 8.98 22.35
CA GLU A 483 -0.25 7.90 21.36
C GLU A 483 -1.12 6.75 21.90
N LEU A 484 -0.93 6.36 23.16
CA LEU A 484 -1.75 5.32 23.82
C LEU A 484 -3.25 5.69 23.82
N ILE A 485 -3.61 6.96 24.06
CA ILE A 485 -5.02 7.42 23.97
C ILE A 485 -5.60 7.16 22.58
N GLY A 486 -4.84 7.43 21.51
CA GLY A 486 -5.25 7.12 20.14
C GLY A 486 -5.51 5.63 19.92
N VAL A 487 -4.63 4.79 20.45
CA VAL A 487 -4.75 3.33 20.35
C VAL A 487 -5.96 2.81 21.15
N LEU A 488 -6.18 3.32 22.38
CA LEU A 488 -7.35 2.97 23.19
C LEU A 488 -8.66 3.38 22.49
N ALA A 489 -8.70 4.58 21.90
CA ALA A 489 -9.87 5.06 21.16
C ALA A 489 -10.17 4.21 19.93
N ALA A 490 -9.15 3.74 19.21
CA ALA A 490 -9.30 2.82 18.05
C ALA A 490 -9.96 1.48 18.46
N ARG A 491 -9.75 1.04 19.71
CA ARG A 491 -10.46 -0.11 20.32
C ARG A 491 -11.76 0.27 21.03
N LYS A 492 -12.26 1.49 20.86
CA LYS A 492 -13.52 1.97 21.40
C LYS A 492 -13.55 2.07 22.95
N HIS A 493 -12.37 2.17 23.58
CA HIS A 493 -12.32 2.50 25.01
C HIS A 493 -12.55 4.00 25.21
N ILE A 494 -13.36 4.35 26.21
CA ILE A 494 -13.58 5.75 26.59
C ILE A 494 -12.46 6.11 27.57
N ALA A 495 -11.46 6.81 27.06
CA ALA A 495 -10.33 7.24 27.85
C ALA A 495 -10.11 8.75 27.71
N ARG A 496 -9.69 9.39 28.80
CA ARG A 496 -9.34 10.81 28.84
C ARG A 496 -7.94 10.96 29.40
N LEU A 497 -7.14 11.82 28.74
CA LEU A 497 -5.80 12.15 29.20
C LEU A 497 -5.82 13.54 29.89
N ASN A 498 -5.33 13.56 31.10
CA ASN A 498 -5.00 14.75 31.85
C ASN A 498 -3.48 14.79 32.10
N MET A 499 -3.01 15.86 32.71
CA MET A 499 -1.61 16.06 33.00
C MET A 499 -1.42 16.29 34.51
N GLY A 500 -0.40 15.63 35.06
CA GLY A 500 0.10 15.85 36.39
C GLY A 500 1.52 16.41 36.37
N ILE A 501 2.00 16.86 37.51
CA ILE A 501 3.33 17.41 37.71
C ILE A 501 4.09 16.47 38.65
N ALA A 502 5.15 15.84 38.18
CA ALA A 502 6.05 15.01 38.98
C ALA A 502 6.79 15.87 40.01
N MET A 503 7.18 15.26 41.10
CA MET A 503 8.06 15.91 42.06
C MET A 503 9.51 16.02 41.55
N LEU A 504 10.33 16.75 42.22
CA LEU A 504 11.79 16.79 42.00
C LEU A 504 12.52 16.23 43.23
N PRO A 505 13.55 15.40 43.02
CA PRO A 505 14.05 14.94 41.73
C PRO A 505 13.00 14.04 41.04
N SER A 506 12.84 14.17 39.70
CA SER A 506 11.95 13.30 38.90
C SER A 506 12.59 11.94 38.65
N GLU A 507 12.76 11.17 39.72
CA GLU A 507 13.50 9.92 39.80
C GLU A 507 12.61 8.82 40.42
N THR A 508 12.68 7.62 39.92
CA THR A 508 11.84 6.47 40.31
C THR A 508 11.74 6.27 41.83
N LYS A 509 12.87 6.34 42.52
CA LYS A 509 12.96 6.10 43.98
C LYS A 509 12.27 7.16 44.84
N PHE A 510 12.07 8.36 44.31
CA PHE A 510 11.31 9.42 44.95
C PHE A 510 9.86 9.45 44.44
N CYS A 511 9.66 9.42 43.15
CA CYS A 511 8.38 9.66 42.50
C CYS A 511 7.39 8.48 42.61
N LYS A 512 7.86 7.23 42.48
CA LYS A 512 6.97 6.08 42.52
C LYS A 512 6.30 5.87 43.88
N PRO A 513 7.01 6.00 45.02
CA PRO A 513 6.37 5.94 46.36
C PRO A 513 5.37 7.08 46.61
N ALA A 514 5.58 8.26 46.04
CA ALA A 514 4.69 9.43 46.19
C ALA A 514 3.31 9.22 45.57
N LEU A 515 3.18 8.32 44.61
CA LEU A 515 1.88 7.96 44.00
C LEU A 515 1.01 7.06 44.87
N LEU A 516 1.62 6.42 45.93
CA LEU A 516 0.88 5.65 46.88
C LEU A 516 0.24 6.53 47.95
N PRO A 517 -0.82 6.07 48.61
CA PRO A 517 -1.43 6.81 49.73
C PRO A 517 -0.44 7.07 50.86
N HIS A 518 -0.42 8.29 51.41
CA HIS A 518 0.49 8.71 52.46
C HIS A 518 -0.02 9.91 53.23
N ARG A 519 0.57 10.16 54.39
CA ARG A 519 0.36 11.39 55.19
C ARG A 519 1.61 12.24 55.23
N SER A 520 2.79 11.61 55.18
CA SER A 520 4.08 12.34 55.25
C SER A 520 5.09 11.69 54.30
N LEU A 521 5.96 12.53 53.75
CA LEU A 521 7.10 12.13 52.91
C LEU A 521 8.37 12.68 53.59
N ARG A 522 9.42 11.83 53.69
CA ARG A 522 10.71 12.21 54.28
C ARG A 522 11.87 11.60 53.50
N LEU A 523 13.01 12.32 53.54
CA LEU A 523 14.26 11.81 53.01
C LEU A 523 14.98 10.90 54.02
N TYR A 524 15.47 9.77 53.60
CA TYR A 524 16.26 8.82 54.43
C TYR A 524 17.60 8.56 53.73
N ALA A 525 18.70 8.78 54.47
CA ALA A 525 20.01 8.41 53.98
C ALA A 525 20.32 6.96 54.36
N GLU A 526 20.73 6.16 53.44
CA GLU A 526 21.22 4.82 53.67
C GLU A 526 22.70 4.83 54.11
N VAL A 527 23.19 3.68 54.57
CA VAL A 527 24.55 3.54 55.10
C VAL A 527 25.61 3.82 54.03
N ASP A 528 25.31 3.58 52.77
CA ASP A 528 26.18 3.85 51.62
C ASP A 528 26.08 5.29 51.12
N GLY A 529 25.28 6.13 51.72
CA GLY A 529 25.03 7.53 51.32
C GLY A 529 23.89 7.73 50.34
N THR A 530 23.27 6.65 49.85
CA THR A 530 22.13 6.75 48.91
C THR A 530 20.94 7.34 49.64
N GLN A 531 20.26 8.32 48.96
CA GLN A 531 19.07 8.96 49.47
C GLN A 531 17.81 8.26 48.96
N ASN A 532 16.88 7.92 49.83
CA ASN A 532 15.61 7.30 49.50
C ASN A 532 14.45 8.03 50.12
N MET A 533 13.27 7.91 49.49
CA MET A 533 12.06 8.48 50.04
C MET A 533 11.38 7.48 50.98
N GLY A 534 11.10 7.94 52.20
CA GLY A 534 10.23 7.24 53.15
C GLY A 534 8.81 7.78 53.10
N VAL A 535 7.86 6.89 53.15
CA VAL A 535 6.42 7.15 53.14
C VAL A 535 5.90 6.71 54.53
N ASP A 536 5.27 7.62 55.24
CA ASP A 536 4.79 7.34 56.61
C ASP A 536 5.83 6.67 57.50
N ASN A 537 7.07 7.20 57.44
CA ASN A 537 8.26 6.70 58.14
C ASN A 537 8.75 5.31 57.75
N ARG A 538 8.45 4.84 56.53
CA ARG A 538 8.91 3.55 55.99
C ARG A 538 9.42 3.70 54.57
N ILE A 539 10.48 2.99 54.21
CA ILE A 539 10.93 2.84 52.83
C ILE A 539 10.12 1.70 52.13
N LEU A 540 9.46 1.99 51.01
CA LEU A 540 8.60 1.02 50.27
C LEU A 540 9.35 0.35 49.11
N ASP A 541 10.44 -0.36 49.48
CA ASP A 541 11.36 -1.01 48.52
C ASP A 541 10.85 -2.34 47.94
N THR A 542 9.88 -2.98 48.60
CA THR A 542 9.32 -4.28 48.19
C THR A 542 7.84 -4.19 47.87
N MET A 543 7.31 -5.13 47.07
CA MET A 543 5.91 -5.21 46.72
C MET A 543 5.00 -5.44 47.91
N ASP A 544 5.50 -6.26 48.89
CA ASP A 544 4.77 -6.53 50.15
C ASP A 544 4.60 -5.26 50.97
N LYS A 545 5.66 -4.44 51.15
CA LYS A 545 5.58 -3.16 51.86
C LYS A 545 4.66 -2.15 51.14
N ARG A 546 4.65 -2.15 49.83
CA ARG A 546 3.71 -1.33 49.04
C ARG A 546 2.27 -1.80 49.23
N THR A 547 2.04 -3.11 49.22
CA THR A 547 0.73 -3.71 49.54
C THR A 547 0.25 -3.34 50.94
N GLU A 548 1.11 -3.49 51.98
CA GLU A 548 0.78 -3.06 53.33
C GLU A 548 0.43 -1.58 53.40
N GLN A 549 1.13 -0.72 52.64
CA GLN A 549 0.86 0.72 52.60
C GLN A 549 -0.52 1.01 51.98
N VAL A 550 -0.85 0.42 50.85
CA VAL A 550 -2.16 0.68 50.22
C VAL A 550 -3.31 0.06 51.00
N ASP A 551 -3.10 -1.11 51.63
CA ASP A 551 -4.10 -1.77 52.48
C ASP A 551 -4.42 -0.96 53.72
N ALA A 552 -3.42 -0.29 54.34
CA ALA A 552 -3.60 0.59 55.47
C ALA A 552 -4.54 1.78 55.18
N TYR A 553 -4.63 2.24 53.96
CA TYR A 553 -5.49 3.35 53.53
C TYR A 553 -6.80 2.88 52.88
N ARG A 554 -6.81 1.71 52.28
CA ARG A 554 -8.00 1.10 51.69
C ARG A 554 -7.96 -0.42 51.92
N GLN A 555 -8.70 -0.90 52.90
CA GLN A 555 -8.73 -2.29 53.31
C GLN A 555 -8.96 -3.23 52.13
N GLY A 556 -8.11 -4.24 51.99
CA GLY A 556 -8.13 -5.19 50.86
C GLY A 556 -7.45 -4.71 49.58
N ALA A 557 -6.77 -3.55 49.60
CA ALA A 557 -6.00 -3.10 48.42
C ALA A 557 -4.68 -3.90 48.32
N VAL A 558 -4.19 -4.05 47.07
CA VAL A 558 -2.96 -4.81 46.77
C VAL A 558 -2.11 -4.08 45.70
N CYS A 559 -0.80 -4.32 45.76
CA CYS A 559 0.14 -3.94 44.72
C CYS A 559 0.67 -5.22 44.01
N VAL A 560 0.80 -5.17 42.69
CA VAL A 560 1.32 -6.29 41.89
C VAL A 560 2.21 -5.77 40.77
N ASP A 561 3.20 -6.57 40.36
CA ASP A 561 4.00 -6.30 39.20
C ASP A 561 3.25 -6.72 37.93
N TYR A 562 3.39 -5.92 36.85
CA TYR A 562 2.81 -6.23 35.52
C TYR A 562 3.26 -7.61 35.00
N GLU A 563 4.54 -7.96 35.16
CA GLU A 563 5.05 -9.30 34.78
C GLU A 563 4.34 -10.46 35.52
N THR A 564 4.00 -10.26 36.77
CA THR A 564 3.25 -11.26 37.57
C THR A 564 1.85 -11.46 36.96
N VAL A 565 1.16 -10.37 36.60
CA VAL A 565 -0.15 -10.44 35.90
C VAL A 565 -0.01 -11.16 34.57
N GLY A 566 1.05 -10.92 33.82
CA GLY A 566 1.32 -11.57 32.53
C GLY A 566 1.58 -13.09 32.63
N LYS A 567 2.16 -13.52 33.73
CA LYS A 567 2.52 -14.95 33.99
C LYS A 567 1.35 -15.78 34.53
N TYR A 568 0.33 -15.15 35.09
CA TYR A 568 -0.78 -15.89 35.73
C TYR A 568 -1.86 -16.28 34.73
N GLU A 569 -2.50 -17.41 34.96
CA GLU A 569 -3.71 -17.83 34.28
C GLU A 569 -4.88 -16.87 34.59
N GLN A 570 -5.85 -16.88 33.73
CA GLN A 570 -6.99 -15.95 33.78
C GLN A 570 -7.71 -15.97 35.15
N ASP A 571 -7.85 -17.12 35.75
CA ASP A 571 -8.57 -17.27 37.06
C ASP A 571 -7.77 -16.63 38.23
N LYS A 572 -6.45 -16.77 38.23
CA LYS A 572 -5.60 -16.10 39.25
C LYS A 572 -5.66 -14.58 39.07
N ASN A 573 -5.60 -14.09 37.83
CA ASN A 573 -5.75 -12.66 37.57
C ASN A 573 -7.15 -12.15 37.99
N ARG A 574 -8.21 -12.93 37.79
CA ARG A 574 -9.56 -12.57 38.28
C ARG A 574 -9.60 -12.42 39.81
N GLU A 575 -8.88 -13.24 40.56
CA GLU A 575 -8.80 -13.08 42.03
C GLU A 575 -8.08 -11.77 42.39
N ILE A 576 -6.96 -11.42 41.74
CA ILE A 576 -6.26 -10.17 41.98
C ILE A 576 -7.20 -8.98 41.71
N PHE A 577 -7.89 -8.97 40.59
CA PHE A 577 -8.75 -7.82 40.19
C PHE A 577 -10.16 -7.86 40.86
N LYS A 578 -10.40 -8.73 41.83
CA LYS A 578 -11.54 -8.62 42.76
C LYS A 578 -11.31 -7.62 43.87
N HIS A 579 -10.04 -7.30 44.18
CA HIS A 579 -9.68 -6.34 45.21
C HIS A 579 -10.25 -4.94 44.93
N PRO A 580 -10.58 -4.16 45.97
CA PRO A 580 -11.23 -2.86 45.82
C PRO A 580 -10.32 -1.80 45.17
N LEU A 581 -9.01 -1.97 45.33
CA LEU A 581 -7.97 -1.15 44.70
C LEU A 581 -6.77 -2.06 44.39
N VAL A 582 -6.32 -2.00 43.12
CA VAL A 582 -5.12 -2.71 42.70
C VAL A 582 -4.17 -1.71 42.05
N TYR A 583 -2.96 -1.61 42.57
CA TYR A 583 -1.86 -0.95 41.92
C TYR A 583 -1.08 -1.98 41.10
N VAL A 584 -0.88 -1.69 39.82
CA VAL A 584 -0.06 -2.46 38.88
C VAL A 584 1.19 -1.68 38.58
N MET A 585 2.36 -2.20 38.96
CA MET A 585 3.65 -1.58 38.65
C MET A 585 4.14 -2.11 37.30
N HIS A 586 4.26 -1.19 36.31
CA HIS A 586 4.68 -1.50 34.94
C HIS A 586 6.01 -0.79 34.67
N ASN A 587 7.03 -1.53 34.20
CA ASN A 587 8.41 -1.00 34.16
C ASN A 587 9.07 -1.11 32.76
N THR A 588 8.32 -1.38 31.71
CA THR A 588 8.88 -1.72 30.40
C THR A 588 9.75 -0.65 29.78
N ILE A 589 9.41 0.66 29.95
CA ILE A 589 10.20 1.73 29.36
C ILE A 589 11.52 1.90 30.09
N ASP A 590 11.49 2.07 31.42
CA ASP A 590 12.70 2.33 32.19
C ASP A 590 13.68 1.16 32.12
N ASP A 591 13.21 -0.06 32.35
CA ASP A 591 14.02 -1.27 32.40
C ASP A 591 14.80 -1.54 31.09
N LYS A 592 14.15 -1.36 29.93
CA LYS A 592 14.77 -1.56 28.63
C LYS A 592 15.59 -0.36 28.13
N SER A 593 15.34 0.86 28.69
CA SER A 593 15.95 2.09 28.22
C SER A 593 17.30 2.42 28.82
N HIS A 594 17.75 1.66 29.82
CA HIS A 594 19.14 1.75 30.33
C HIS A 594 20.20 1.32 29.30
N SER A 595 19.78 0.74 28.16
CA SER A 595 20.69 0.47 27.05
C SER A 595 21.16 1.79 26.39
N ALA A 596 22.40 1.79 25.89
CA ALA A 596 22.96 2.96 25.19
C ALA A 596 22.42 3.11 23.75
N VAL A 597 21.46 2.28 23.33
CA VAL A 597 21.01 2.19 21.93
C VAL A 597 19.62 2.83 21.78
N ALA A 598 19.53 3.82 20.89
CA ALA A 598 18.26 4.52 20.63
C ALA A 598 17.10 3.59 20.23
N LYS A 599 17.41 2.50 19.52
CA LYS A 599 16.41 1.50 19.11
C LYS A 599 15.68 0.89 20.32
N ASP A 600 16.41 0.48 21.35
CA ASP A 600 15.82 -0.15 22.52
C ASP A 600 14.88 0.81 23.26
N ILE A 601 15.21 2.11 23.28
CA ILE A 601 14.38 3.15 23.90
C ILE A 601 13.06 3.33 23.15
N VAL A 602 13.10 3.46 21.83
CA VAL A 602 11.88 3.64 21.04
C VAL A 602 11.02 2.38 20.98
N ASP A 603 11.66 1.21 20.88
CA ASP A 603 10.98 -0.09 20.94
C ASP A 603 10.29 -0.30 22.30
N SER A 604 10.93 0.09 23.42
CA SER A 604 10.34 -0.01 24.76
C SER A 604 9.08 0.85 24.90
N CYS A 605 9.07 2.05 24.29
CA CYS A 605 7.87 2.91 24.24
C CYS A 605 6.74 2.23 23.44
N ARG A 606 7.05 1.60 22.31
CA ARG A 606 6.09 0.86 21.49
C ARG A 606 5.54 -0.35 22.24
N ASP A 607 6.42 -1.11 22.88
CA ASP A 607 6.04 -2.26 23.72
C ASP A 607 5.10 -1.82 24.84
N ALA A 608 5.44 -0.75 25.57
CA ALA A 608 4.62 -0.21 26.65
C ALA A 608 3.22 0.21 26.18
N ILE A 609 3.09 0.85 25.02
CA ILE A 609 1.79 1.19 24.42
C ILE A 609 0.96 -0.08 24.19
N ASN A 610 1.55 -1.12 23.59
CA ASN A 610 0.86 -2.37 23.28
C ASN A 610 0.48 -3.14 24.57
N GLU A 611 1.36 -3.17 25.54
CA GLU A 611 1.15 -3.83 26.83
C GLU A 611 0.04 -3.16 27.64
N LEU A 612 0.08 -1.84 27.75
CA LEU A 612 -0.93 -1.04 28.45
C LEU A 612 -2.29 -1.13 27.79
N GLU A 613 -2.34 -1.06 26.44
CA GLU A 613 -3.57 -1.26 25.69
C GLU A 613 -4.19 -2.63 25.95
N THR A 614 -3.37 -3.69 25.85
CA THR A 614 -3.80 -5.07 26.10
C THR A 614 -4.28 -5.26 27.54
N LEU A 615 -3.59 -4.66 28.51
CA LEU A 615 -3.96 -4.71 29.92
C LEU A 615 -5.30 -4.00 30.18
N VAL A 616 -5.49 -2.79 29.70
CA VAL A 616 -6.74 -2.03 29.82
C VAL A 616 -7.90 -2.80 29.22
N HIS A 617 -7.70 -3.37 28.01
CA HIS A 617 -8.72 -4.19 27.37
C HIS A 617 -9.11 -5.40 28.23
N LYS A 618 -8.14 -6.16 28.77
CA LYS A 618 -8.40 -7.29 29.66
C LYS A 618 -9.08 -6.87 30.96
N LEU A 619 -8.67 -5.76 31.56
CA LEU A 619 -9.26 -5.22 32.78
C LEU A 619 -10.76 -4.92 32.59
N HIS A 620 -11.12 -4.29 31.52
CA HIS A 620 -12.52 -3.96 31.22
C HIS A 620 -13.33 -5.21 30.83
N GLU A 621 -12.84 -5.99 29.86
CA GLU A 621 -13.63 -7.07 29.23
C GLU A 621 -13.59 -8.37 30.02
N SER A 622 -12.43 -8.72 30.62
CA SER A 622 -12.25 -10.04 31.27
C SER A 622 -12.35 -10.00 32.78
N TYR A 623 -11.94 -8.90 33.43
CA TYR A 623 -11.85 -8.79 34.86
C TYR A 623 -12.90 -7.86 35.49
N ASN A 624 -13.81 -7.32 34.68
CA ASN A 624 -14.95 -6.49 35.14
C ASN A 624 -14.50 -5.28 35.97
N VAL A 625 -13.43 -4.64 35.57
CA VAL A 625 -12.94 -3.38 36.16
C VAL A 625 -13.61 -2.23 35.43
N THR A 626 -14.34 -1.37 36.16
CA THR A 626 -15.10 -0.26 35.55
C THR A 626 -14.29 0.99 35.33
N GLU A 627 -13.21 1.21 36.11
CA GLU A 627 -12.37 2.38 36.06
C GLU A 627 -10.90 2.02 36.19
N VAL A 628 -10.09 2.46 35.24
CA VAL A 628 -8.64 2.25 35.19
C VAL A 628 -7.95 3.60 35.11
N HIS A 629 -7.04 3.87 36.01
CA HIS A 629 -6.15 5.02 35.99
C HIS A 629 -4.76 4.58 35.55
N ILE A 630 -4.16 5.26 34.56
CA ILE A 630 -2.77 5.04 34.18
C ILE A 630 -2.01 6.34 34.41
N THR A 631 -0.91 6.26 35.13
CA THR A 631 -0.02 7.39 35.37
C THR A 631 1.44 6.96 35.28
N SER A 632 2.34 7.93 35.40
CA SER A 632 3.78 7.69 35.47
C SER A 632 4.36 8.30 36.73
N ASP A 633 5.48 7.77 37.16
CA ASP A 633 6.30 8.40 38.21
C ASP A 633 7.06 9.61 37.68
N HIS A 634 7.65 9.53 36.49
CA HIS A 634 8.30 10.61 35.79
C HIS A 634 8.28 10.42 34.27
N GLY A 635 8.68 11.44 33.51
CA GLY A 635 9.04 11.27 32.12
C GLY A 635 10.57 11.21 31.94
N PHE A 636 11.07 11.42 30.74
CA PHE A 636 12.49 11.37 30.44
C PHE A 636 12.88 12.29 29.29
N LEU A 637 14.16 12.65 29.25
CA LEU A 637 14.78 13.27 28.08
C LEU A 637 15.36 12.18 27.18
N PHE A 638 15.00 12.23 25.90
CA PHE A 638 15.51 11.35 24.86
C PHE A 638 16.12 12.16 23.73
N ASN A 639 17.38 11.84 23.40
CA ASN A 639 18.06 12.40 22.23
C ASN A 639 19.14 11.43 21.78
N ASP A 640 19.13 11.07 20.47
CA ASP A 640 20.12 10.13 19.89
C ASP A 640 21.41 10.83 19.44
N GLN A 641 21.83 11.87 20.13
CA GLN A 641 23.12 12.53 19.92
C GLN A 641 24.23 11.93 20.79
N VAL A 642 25.46 12.10 20.33
CA VAL A 642 26.66 11.87 21.14
C VAL A 642 26.89 13.09 22.01
N PHE A 643 26.85 12.93 23.31
CA PHE A 643 27.12 14.01 24.26
C PHE A 643 28.64 14.10 24.52
N GLU A 644 29.24 15.23 24.16
CA GLU A 644 30.63 15.52 24.45
C GLU A 644 30.81 16.06 25.88
N ASP A 645 32.02 16.16 26.39
CA ASP A 645 32.28 16.67 27.76
C ASP A 645 31.86 18.12 27.93
N LYS A 646 31.89 18.91 26.84
CA LYS A 646 31.42 20.33 26.83
C LYS A 646 29.89 20.43 27.06
N ASP A 647 29.13 19.36 26.79
CA ASP A 647 27.67 19.33 26.95
C ASP A 647 27.25 18.90 28.38
N LYS A 648 28.23 18.73 29.28
CA LYS A 648 28.04 18.23 30.64
C LYS A 648 28.55 19.24 31.66
N HIS A 649 27.71 19.53 32.62
CA HIS A 649 28.13 20.38 33.76
C HIS A 649 28.85 19.55 34.81
N LYS A 650 29.99 20.02 35.26
CA LYS A 650 30.74 19.44 36.37
C LYS A 650 30.21 19.93 37.70
N VAL A 651 29.78 19.04 38.57
CA VAL A 651 29.38 19.39 39.95
C VAL A 651 30.65 19.67 40.75
N THR A 652 30.76 20.90 41.25
CA THR A 652 31.95 21.40 41.98
C THR A 652 31.71 21.60 43.48
N GLU A 653 30.50 21.42 43.95
CA GLU A 653 30.13 21.53 45.38
C GLU A 653 29.84 20.16 46.01
N ASP A 654 29.76 20.11 47.30
CA ASP A 654 29.41 18.89 48.03
C ASP A 654 27.95 18.51 47.75
N ALA A 655 27.79 17.28 47.28
CA ALA A 655 26.50 16.70 47.00
C ALA A 655 26.22 15.49 47.92
N LEU A 656 25.03 15.45 48.49
CA LEU A 656 24.53 14.31 49.25
C LEU A 656 24.30 13.13 48.31
N GLU A 657 23.82 13.42 47.11
CA GLU A 657 23.62 12.43 46.03
C GLU A 657 23.75 13.15 44.68
N LYS A 658 24.16 12.40 43.64
CA LYS A 658 24.32 12.92 42.29
C LYS A 658 23.91 11.94 41.21
N SER A 659 23.12 12.44 40.25
CA SER A 659 22.69 11.75 39.03
C SER A 659 23.07 12.57 37.79
N THR A 660 22.69 12.12 36.63
CA THR A 660 22.93 12.83 35.35
C THR A 660 22.07 14.09 35.19
N ARG A 661 20.97 14.22 35.91
CA ARG A 661 20.00 15.30 35.79
C ARG A 661 19.73 16.08 37.08
N TYR A 662 20.23 15.63 38.22
CA TYR A 662 20.10 16.33 39.48
C TYR A 662 21.26 15.99 40.42
N TYR A 663 21.40 16.80 41.44
CA TYR A 663 22.10 16.47 42.68
C TYR A 663 21.39 17.08 43.88
N LEU A 664 21.50 16.44 45.03
CA LEU A 664 21.01 16.96 46.30
C LEU A 664 22.16 17.62 47.07
N THR A 665 21.91 18.83 47.63
CA THR A 665 22.91 19.57 48.35
C THR A 665 22.28 20.38 49.53
N GLN A 666 23.09 20.66 50.54
CA GLN A 666 22.71 21.63 51.62
C GLN A 666 23.19 23.06 51.30
N SER A 667 23.87 23.23 50.19
CA SER A 667 24.39 24.55 49.76
C SER A 667 23.35 25.32 48.96
N GLU A 668 22.98 26.51 49.47
CA GLU A 668 22.12 27.44 48.73
C GLU A 668 22.91 28.28 47.71
N ALA A 669 24.24 28.21 47.71
CA ALA A 669 25.09 29.01 46.83
C ALA A 669 24.75 28.85 45.36
N ALA A 670 24.62 29.96 44.64
CA ALA A 670 24.33 29.95 43.21
C ALA A 670 25.46 29.32 42.39
N VAL A 671 25.13 28.41 41.50
CA VAL A 671 26.05 27.75 40.55
C VAL A 671 25.63 28.12 39.13
N PRO A 672 26.53 28.64 38.27
CA PRO A 672 26.17 28.98 36.89
C PRO A 672 25.62 27.77 36.13
N GLY A 673 24.48 27.93 35.45
CA GLY A 673 23.83 26.88 34.67
C GLY A 673 23.08 25.80 35.49
N ILE A 674 22.94 26.05 36.80
CA ILE A 674 22.20 25.17 37.72
C ILE A 674 21.08 25.99 38.39
N VAL A 675 19.92 25.42 38.52
CA VAL A 675 18.80 25.94 39.30
C VAL A 675 18.62 25.10 40.55
N LYS A 676 18.43 25.71 41.66
CA LYS A 676 18.20 25.03 42.94
C LYS A 676 16.81 25.36 43.46
N PHE A 677 16.11 24.35 43.91
CA PHE A 677 14.80 24.43 44.55
C PHE A 677 14.87 23.82 45.95
N PRO A 678 14.27 24.42 46.99
CA PRO A 678 14.10 23.76 48.26
C PRO A 678 13.37 22.42 48.07
N LEU A 679 13.87 21.35 48.68
CA LEU A 679 13.28 20.01 48.51
C LEU A 679 11.82 19.99 48.96
N SER A 680 11.47 20.67 50.04
CA SER A 680 10.10 20.77 50.54
C SER A 680 9.16 21.44 49.53
N GLU A 681 9.62 22.41 48.75
CA GLU A 681 8.81 23.10 47.74
C GLU A 681 8.39 22.18 46.59
N VAL A 682 9.28 21.27 46.19
CA VAL A 682 9.12 20.51 44.95
C VAL A 682 8.74 19.05 45.17
N SER A 683 8.79 18.51 46.38
CA SER A 683 8.53 17.11 46.70
C SER A 683 7.45 16.88 47.76
N GLY A 684 7.08 17.93 48.51
CA GLY A 684 6.22 17.77 49.66
C GLY A 684 6.92 17.04 50.85
N MET A 685 8.25 16.83 50.81
CA MET A 685 9.04 16.31 51.91
C MET A 685 9.24 17.43 52.97
N GLU A 686 9.54 17.04 54.20
CA GLU A 686 9.64 17.95 55.35
C GLU A 686 11.03 18.66 55.49
N GLU A 687 12.00 18.25 54.65
CA GLU A 687 13.39 18.74 54.70
C GLU A 687 13.54 20.14 54.07
N ASP A 688 13.69 21.20 54.85
CA ASP A 688 13.82 22.58 54.38
C ASP A 688 15.29 23.00 54.16
N ASP A 689 16.25 22.25 54.62
CA ASP A 689 17.70 22.54 54.55
C ASP A 689 18.38 21.79 53.36
N ILE A 690 17.61 21.10 52.55
CA ILE A 690 18.10 20.37 51.36
C ILE A 690 17.54 21.02 50.11
N TYR A 691 18.40 21.16 49.10
CA TYR A 691 18.07 21.69 47.80
C TYR A 691 18.23 20.64 46.73
N VAL A 692 17.27 20.56 45.79
CA VAL A 692 17.39 19.84 44.54
C VAL A 692 18.01 20.79 43.51
N ALA A 693 19.21 20.46 43.06
CA ALA A 693 19.93 21.22 42.07
C ALA A 693 19.84 20.53 40.71
N VAL A 694 19.29 21.23 39.70
CA VAL A 694 19.08 20.71 38.35
C VAL A 694 19.76 21.58 37.31
N PRO A 695 20.33 21.03 36.22
CA PRO A 695 20.89 21.82 35.15
C PRO A 695 19.78 22.56 34.38
N GLU A 696 20.10 23.81 33.96
CA GLU A 696 19.19 24.57 33.10
C GLU A 696 18.96 23.86 31.74
N GLY A 697 17.74 23.90 31.24
CA GLY A 697 17.37 23.33 29.97
C GLY A 697 17.54 21.80 29.94
N THR A 698 18.07 21.29 28.83
CA THR A 698 18.28 19.85 28.64
C THR A 698 19.71 19.41 28.86
N ASN A 699 20.57 20.22 29.48
CA ASN A 699 21.94 19.86 29.79
C ASN A 699 22.06 18.68 30.76
N ARG A 700 23.23 18.01 30.77
CA ARG A 700 23.50 16.85 31.65
C ARG A 700 24.57 17.23 32.69
N LEU A 701 24.53 16.58 33.82
CA LEU A 701 25.61 16.60 34.81
C LEU A 701 26.61 15.47 34.49
N GLN A 702 27.88 15.71 34.74
CA GLN A 702 28.89 14.68 34.62
C GLN A 702 28.72 13.66 35.75
N ALA A 703 28.34 12.43 35.41
CA ALA A 703 28.19 11.31 36.35
C ALA A 703 29.08 10.13 35.96
N PRO A 704 29.49 9.27 36.94
CA PRO A 704 30.43 8.19 36.72
C PRO A 704 29.93 7.08 35.78
N ALA A 705 28.62 6.85 35.73
CA ALA A 705 27.98 5.84 34.87
C ALA A 705 26.79 6.48 34.19
N GLY A 706 26.81 6.62 32.85
CA GLY A 706 25.66 7.25 32.25
C GLY A 706 25.45 6.97 30.77
N GLY A 707 24.28 6.40 30.48
CA GLY A 707 23.64 6.59 29.20
C GLY A 707 23.08 8.01 29.17
N TYR A 708 23.67 8.90 28.37
CA TYR A 708 23.17 10.28 28.27
C TYR A 708 22.03 10.45 27.27
N ARG A 709 21.67 9.40 26.51
CA ARG A 709 20.58 9.41 25.54
C ARG A 709 19.20 9.34 26.18
N PHE A 710 19.09 8.56 27.26
CA PHE A 710 17.90 8.42 28.09
C PHE A 710 18.26 8.90 29.48
N THR A 711 17.64 9.98 29.97
CA THR A 711 17.93 10.54 31.30
C THR A 711 16.67 11.14 31.91
N HIS A 712 16.58 11.05 33.24
CA HIS A 712 15.51 11.63 34.05
C HIS A 712 16.09 12.13 35.36
N GLY A 713 15.27 12.81 36.17
CA GLY A 713 15.65 13.37 37.46
C GLY A 713 15.62 14.90 37.50
N GLY A 714 15.54 15.54 36.31
CA GLY A 714 15.58 17.02 36.21
C GLY A 714 14.22 17.68 36.07
N ALA A 715 14.25 18.98 35.77
CA ALA A 715 13.07 19.84 35.74
C ALA A 715 12.62 20.23 34.33
N SER A 716 12.99 19.47 33.29
CA SER A 716 12.45 19.74 31.96
C SER A 716 10.95 19.37 31.86
N LEU A 717 10.24 20.00 30.95
CA LEU A 717 8.82 19.68 30.71
C LEU A 717 8.61 18.19 30.41
N GLN A 718 9.56 17.57 29.71
CA GLN A 718 9.54 16.16 29.36
C GLN A 718 9.73 15.21 30.56
N GLU A 719 10.41 15.63 31.60
CA GLU A 719 10.65 14.87 32.84
C GLU A 719 9.54 15.09 33.85
N LEU A 720 9.04 16.34 33.96
CA LEU A 720 8.07 16.77 35.00
C LEU A 720 6.63 16.47 34.61
N LEU A 721 6.25 16.57 33.33
CA LEU A 721 4.85 16.47 32.97
C LEU A 721 4.46 15.01 32.74
N ILE A 722 3.76 14.47 33.71
CA ILE A 722 3.33 13.06 33.71
C ILE A 722 1.89 12.92 33.20
N PRO A 723 1.57 11.84 32.47
CA PRO A 723 0.21 11.55 32.03
C PRO A 723 -0.67 11.05 33.17
N ILE A 724 -1.95 11.39 33.08
CA ILE A 724 -3.00 10.79 33.90
C ILE A 724 -4.14 10.39 32.98
N ILE A 725 -4.16 9.12 32.59
CA ILE A 725 -5.22 8.56 31.77
C ILE A 725 -6.30 7.96 32.66
N ILE A 726 -7.55 8.30 32.40
CA ILE A 726 -8.70 7.70 33.08
C ILE A 726 -9.53 6.98 32.02
N SER A 727 -9.51 5.65 32.05
CA SER A 727 -10.32 4.80 31.18
C SER A 727 -11.53 4.28 31.92
N ARG A 728 -12.71 4.41 31.32
CA ARG A 728 -13.99 3.93 31.88
C ARG A 728 -14.70 3.03 30.89
N GLN A 729 -15.21 1.93 31.40
CA GLN A 729 -16.13 1.09 30.65
C GLN A 729 -17.56 1.60 30.84
N GLU A 730 -18.14 2.17 29.76
CA GLU A 730 -19.59 2.37 29.72
C GLU A 730 -20.26 1.09 29.24
N ARG A 731 -21.14 0.52 30.08
CA ARG A 731 -22.03 -0.58 29.65
C ARG A 731 -23.12 0.00 28.75
N VAL A 732 -22.76 0.29 27.52
CA VAL A 732 -23.79 0.60 26.50
C VAL A 732 -24.33 -0.74 26.00
N ASN A 733 -25.56 -1.03 26.38
CA ASN A 733 -26.31 -2.23 25.95
C ASN A 733 -26.75 -2.17 24.48
N THR A 734 -26.05 -1.42 23.62
CA THR A 734 -26.33 -1.32 22.20
C THR A 734 -25.22 -1.97 21.39
N LYS A 735 -25.54 -3.15 20.85
CA LYS A 735 -24.68 -3.81 19.85
C LYS A 735 -24.42 -2.85 18.70
N THR A 736 -23.15 -2.63 18.35
CA THR A 736 -22.77 -1.79 17.21
C THR A 736 -23.00 -2.58 15.90
N PRO A 737 -23.58 -1.98 14.85
CA PRO A 737 -23.69 -2.66 13.56
C PRO A 737 -22.29 -2.92 12.96
N VAL A 738 -22.10 -4.10 12.32
CA VAL A 738 -20.85 -4.44 11.63
C VAL A 738 -20.49 -3.38 10.59
N GLY A 739 -19.19 -3.15 10.39
CA GLY A 739 -18.69 -2.21 9.39
C GLY A 739 -18.77 -2.79 7.98
N VAL A 740 -18.63 -1.91 6.97
CA VAL A 740 -18.62 -2.28 5.54
C VAL A 740 -17.58 -1.44 4.80
N MET A 741 -16.85 -2.07 3.86
CA MET A 741 -15.92 -1.39 2.96
C MET A 741 -15.96 -1.97 1.54
N VAL A 742 -15.58 -1.18 0.56
CA VAL A 742 -15.37 -1.62 -0.82
C VAL A 742 -13.97 -2.25 -0.93
N LEU A 743 -13.87 -3.43 -1.53
CA LEU A 743 -12.58 -4.10 -1.74
C LEU A 743 -11.93 -3.71 -3.06
N ASP A 744 -12.75 -3.49 -4.09
CA ASP A 744 -12.25 -3.24 -5.43
C ASP A 744 -11.84 -1.77 -5.57
N ARG A 745 -10.60 -1.53 -6.01
CA ARG A 745 -10.10 -0.19 -6.35
C ARG A 745 -10.48 0.13 -7.79
N ASN A 746 -10.74 1.41 -8.09
CA ASN A 746 -11.05 1.90 -9.45
C ASN A 746 -12.31 1.27 -10.07
N LEU A 747 -13.45 1.49 -9.44
CA LEU A 747 -14.74 1.01 -9.92
C LEU A 747 -15.06 1.58 -11.29
N SER A 748 -15.41 0.71 -12.25
CA SER A 748 -15.81 1.11 -13.60
C SER A 748 -17.00 0.30 -14.11
N ILE A 749 -17.91 0.97 -14.82
CA ILE A 749 -19.06 0.34 -15.47
C ILE A 749 -18.62 -0.17 -16.84
N GLN A 750 -18.92 -1.45 -17.10
CA GLN A 750 -18.69 -2.10 -18.39
C GLN A 750 -20.02 -2.68 -18.91
N ALA A 751 -20.36 -2.40 -20.16
CA ALA A 751 -21.61 -2.86 -20.78
C ALA A 751 -22.85 -2.60 -19.88
N SER A 752 -22.98 -1.36 -19.38
CA SER A 752 -24.06 -0.90 -18.47
C SER A 752 -24.11 -1.61 -17.11
N ARG A 753 -23.08 -2.33 -16.71
CA ARG A 753 -23.05 -3.14 -15.49
C ARG A 753 -21.82 -2.86 -14.64
N LEU A 754 -22.03 -2.71 -13.31
CA LEU A 754 -20.96 -2.59 -12.33
C LEU A 754 -20.97 -3.83 -11.42
N ARG A 755 -19.84 -4.52 -11.34
CA ARG A 755 -19.63 -5.64 -10.39
C ARG A 755 -18.46 -5.36 -9.50
N PHE A 756 -18.63 -5.51 -8.20
CA PHE A 756 -17.59 -5.32 -7.20
C PHE A 756 -17.91 -6.08 -5.93
N LYS A 757 -16.94 -6.12 -5.01
CA LYS A 757 -17.07 -6.81 -3.73
C LYS A 757 -17.13 -5.82 -2.57
N LEU A 758 -18.09 -6.00 -1.69
CA LEU A 758 -18.12 -5.40 -0.37
C LEU A 758 -17.58 -6.40 0.65
N LEU A 759 -16.85 -5.90 1.64
CA LEU A 759 -16.40 -6.67 2.79
C LEU A 759 -17.15 -6.20 4.04
N GLN A 760 -17.76 -7.15 4.74
CA GLN A 760 -18.18 -6.96 6.12
C GLN A 760 -16.92 -6.99 7.00
N THR A 761 -16.53 -5.85 7.60
CA THR A 761 -15.23 -5.69 8.28
C THR A 761 -15.15 -6.50 9.57
N ASP A 762 -16.27 -6.62 10.29
CA ASP A 762 -16.37 -7.28 11.59
C ASP A 762 -17.28 -8.50 11.50
N ALA A 763 -16.96 -9.58 12.20
CA ALA A 763 -17.89 -10.70 12.34
C ALA A 763 -19.05 -10.33 13.28
N VAL A 764 -20.25 -10.80 13.00
CA VAL A 764 -21.37 -10.67 13.94
C VAL A 764 -21.05 -11.47 15.19
N SER A 765 -21.20 -10.84 16.35
CA SER A 765 -20.82 -11.40 17.66
C SER A 765 -21.81 -10.98 18.76
N MET A 766 -21.44 -11.24 20.00
CA MET A 766 -22.20 -10.71 21.14
C MET A 766 -22.17 -9.19 21.24
N GLU A 767 -21.15 -8.52 20.62
CA GLU A 767 -20.94 -7.08 20.64
C GLU A 767 -21.32 -6.39 19.32
N MET A 768 -21.27 -7.15 18.22
CA MET A 768 -21.53 -6.65 16.88
C MET A 768 -22.85 -7.23 16.34
N LYS A 769 -23.79 -6.37 15.91
CA LYS A 769 -25.03 -6.79 15.28
C LYS A 769 -24.92 -6.76 13.75
N ALA A 770 -25.71 -7.62 13.10
CA ALA A 770 -25.91 -7.58 11.66
C ALA A 770 -26.33 -6.18 11.18
N ARG A 771 -25.92 -5.82 9.97
CA ARG A 771 -26.27 -4.56 9.29
C ARG A 771 -26.95 -4.86 7.98
N THR A 772 -28.04 -4.17 7.69
CA THR A 772 -28.65 -4.17 6.36
C THR A 772 -28.29 -2.87 5.65
N ILE A 773 -27.76 -2.99 4.44
CA ILE A 773 -27.30 -1.86 3.63
C ILE A 773 -28.09 -1.76 2.33
N LYS A 774 -28.23 -0.55 1.80
CA LYS A 774 -28.76 -0.21 0.48
C LYS A 774 -27.64 0.27 -0.41
N VAL A 775 -27.52 -0.30 -1.61
CA VAL A 775 -26.43 -0.04 -2.56
C VAL A 775 -27.02 0.35 -3.91
N ALA A 776 -26.61 1.49 -4.45
CA ALA A 776 -26.98 1.94 -5.80
C ALA A 776 -25.95 2.91 -6.36
N LEU A 777 -25.99 3.11 -7.69
CA LEU A 777 -25.30 4.20 -8.35
C LEU A 777 -26.20 5.43 -8.44
N TYR A 778 -25.60 6.59 -8.30
CA TYR A 778 -26.27 7.89 -8.31
C TYR A 778 -25.65 8.85 -9.33
N TYR A 779 -26.50 9.64 -9.94
CA TYR A 779 -26.12 10.81 -10.74
C TYR A 779 -27.04 11.98 -10.37
N ASN A 780 -26.45 13.14 -10.04
CA ASN A 780 -27.21 14.32 -9.57
C ASN A 780 -28.24 13.96 -8.46
N ASP A 781 -27.80 13.19 -7.46
CA ASP A 781 -28.58 12.71 -6.31
C ASP A 781 -29.76 11.79 -6.63
N MET A 782 -29.96 11.40 -7.89
CA MET A 782 -30.95 10.39 -8.28
C MET A 782 -30.28 9.03 -8.49
N ALA A 783 -30.93 7.98 -8.00
CA ALA A 783 -30.48 6.62 -8.24
C ALA A 783 -30.68 6.23 -9.71
N VAL A 784 -29.59 5.81 -10.36
CA VAL A 784 -29.55 5.43 -11.78
C VAL A 784 -29.48 3.92 -12.00
N THR A 785 -29.49 3.16 -10.91
CA THR A 785 -29.67 1.71 -10.86
C THR A 785 -30.81 1.37 -9.89
N PRO A 786 -31.39 0.16 -9.96
CA PRO A 786 -32.21 -0.33 -8.86
C PRO A 786 -31.42 -0.29 -7.55
N VAL A 787 -32.07 0.18 -6.46
CA VAL A 787 -31.48 0.11 -5.12
C VAL A 787 -31.55 -1.32 -4.64
N LYS A 788 -30.40 -1.95 -4.39
CA LYS A 788 -30.33 -3.33 -3.89
C LYS A 788 -30.01 -3.36 -2.41
N GLU A 789 -30.66 -4.24 -1.69
CA GLU A 789 -30.41 -4.46 -0.26
C GLU A 789 -29.53 -5.70 -0.05
N TYR A 790 -28.58 -5.59 0.89
CA TYR A 790 -27.72 -6.69 1.31
C TYR A 790 -27.68 -6.74 2.83
N VAL A 791 -27.74 -7.97 3.37
CA VAL A 791 -27.64 -8.21 4.81
C VAL A 791 -26.23 -8.69 5.14
N LEU A 792 -25.51 -7.92 5.94
CA LEU A 792 -24.19 -8.23 6.45
C LEU A 792 -24.34 -8.93 7.80
N ASN A 793 -24.42 -10.25 7.81
CA ASN A 793 -24.73 -11.05 9.01
C ASN A 793 -23.75 -12.22 9.24
N SER A 794 -22.60 -12.24 8.53
CA SER A 794 -21.62 -13.30 8.67
C SER A 794 -20.99 -13.29 10.06
N THR A 795 -20.92 -14.47 10.68
CA THR A 795 -20.22 -14.73 11.95
C THR A 795 -18.85 -15.32 11.76
N ASP A 796 -18.42 -15.50 10.49
CA ASP A 796 -17.15 -16.15 10.16
C ASP A 796 -15.95 -15.29 10.58
N ALA A 797 -14.96 -15.91 11.20
CA ALA A 797 -13.73 -15.22 11.60
C ALA A 797 -12.84 -14.82 10.41
N LEU A 798 -12.91 -15.58 9.29
CA LEU A 798 -12.11 -15.34 8.10
C LEU A 798 -12.72 -14.23 7.25
N LEU A 799 -11.93 -13.24 6.88
CA LEU A 799 -12.34 -12.11 6.04
C LEU A 799 -12.88 -12.55 4.68
N ASP A 800 -12.28 -13.60 4.11
CA ASP A 800 -12.69 -14.11 2.80
C ASP A 800 -14.14 -14.60 2.75
N ASN A 801 -14.67 -15.12 3.85
CA ASN A 801 -16.03 -15.62 3.96
C ASN A 801 -17.07 -14.52 4.28
N ARG A 802 -16.61 -13.27 4.47
CA ARG A 802 -17.46 -12.11 4.75
C ARG A 802 -17.63 -11.17 3.55
N LYS A 803 -17.22 -11.61 2.36
CA LYS A 803 -17.32 -10.85 1.11
C LYS A 803 -18.70 -11.01 0.48
N VAL A 804 -19.28 -9.90 0.05
CA VAL A 804 -20.57 -9.85 -0.65
C VAL A 804 -20.35 -9.32 -2.06
N LEU A 805 -20.76 -10.09 -3.07
CA LEU A 805 -20.72 -9.65 -4.46
C LEU A 805 -21.91 -8.74 -4.76
N VAL A 806 -21.61 -7.53 -5.18
CA VAL A 806 -22.59 -6.53 -5.64
C VAL A 806 -22.60 -6.50 -7.16
N ASP A 807 -23.80 -6.50 -7.76
CA ASP A 807 -24.00 -6.45 -9.19
C ASP A 807 -25.11 -5.43 -9.49
N LEU A 808 -24.76 -4.28 -10.05
CA LEU A 808 -25.66 -3.18 -10.38
C LEU A 808 -25.74 -3.01 -11.89
N THR A 809 -26.94 -2.78 -12.42
CA THR A 809 -27.20 -2.52 -13.83
C THR A 809 -27.85 -1.16 -13.99
N LEU A 810 -27.36 -0.33 -14.89
CA LEU A 810 -27.98 0.98 -15.19
C LEU A 810 -29.39 0.81 -15.74
N ASN A 811 -30.32 1.64 -15.25
CA ASN A 811 -31.70 1.65 -15.71
C ASN A 811 -31.84 2.16 -17.15
N GLN A 812 -30.93 3.01 -17.58
CA GLN A 812 -30.83 3.62 -18.92
C GLN A 812 -29.40 4.09 -19.18
N ASN A 813 -29.07 4.37 -20.42
CA ASN A 813 -27.77 4.99 -20.74
C ASN A 813 -27.70 6.40 -20.17
N ILE A 814 -26.63 6.69 -19.47
CA ILE A 814 -26.37 7.98 -18.79
C ILE A 814 -25.15 8.64 -19.44
N ASP A 815 -25.36 9.83 -19.97
CA ASP A 815 -24.29 10.63 -20.57
C ASP A 815 -23.48 11.38 -19.48
N ALA A 816 -22.81 10.62 -18.63
CA ALA A 816 -21.90 11.13 -17.60
C ALA A 816 -20.70 10.21 -17.46
N LYS A 817 -19.49 10.77 -17.50
CA LYS A 817 -18.22 10.02 -17.36
C LYS A 817 -18.01 9.46 -15.97
N VAL A 818 -18.60 10.05 -14.95
CA VAL A 818 -18.45 9.66 -13.56
C VAL A 818 -19.82 9.59 -12.90
N LEU A 819 -20.11 8.45 -12.31
CA LEU A 819 -21.25 8.22 -11.42
C LEU A 819 -20.76 8.04 -9.99
N GLN A 820 -21.65 8.00 -9.03
CA GLN A 820 -21.32 7.90 -7.63
C GLN A 820 -21.94 6.64 -7.03
N LEU A 821 -21.10 5.72 -6.56
CA LEU A 821 -21.56 4.61 -5.73
C LEU A 821 -21.88 5.15 -4.34
N ARG A 822 -23.07 4.87 -3.85
CA ARG A 822 -23.45 5.18 -2.46
C ARG A 822 -23.99 3.92 -1.78
N VAL A 823 -23.52 3.74 -0.54
CA VAL A 823 -23.97 2.67 0.35
C VAL A 823 -24.57 3.33 1.58
N TYR A 824 -25.83 3.04 1.87
CA TYR A 824 -26.54 3.56 3.03
C TYR A 824 -26.85 2.45 4.01
N ASP A 825 -26.92 2.75 5.29
CA ASP A 825 -27.61 1.92 6.27
C ASP A 825 -29.13 2.01 6.04
N VAL A 826 -29.82 0.90 6.12
CA VAL A 826 -31.30 0.91 5.98
C VAL A 826 -31.97 1.82 7.03
N THR A 827 -31.36 1.97 8.20
CA THR A 827 -31.86 2.80 9.30
C THR A 827 -31.45 4.28 9.20
N ASP A 828 -30.45 4.62 8.37
CA ASP A 828 -30.02 6.00 8.09
C ASP A 828 -29.94 6.21 6.57
N GLY A 829 -31.04 6.66 5.99
CA GLY A 829 -31.15 6.94 4.56
C GLY A 829 -30.57 8.30 4.14
N LEU A 830 -30.07 9.13 5.06
CA LEU A 830 -29.59 10.48 4.78
C LEU A 830 -28.06 10.52 4.59
N ASN A 831 -27.31 9.78 5.41
CA ASN A 831 -25.87 9.80 5.42
C ASN A 831 -25.31 8.49 4.81
N PRO A 832 -24.63 8.53 3.66
CA PRO A 832 -24.02 7.34 3.09
C PRO A 832 -22.85 6.86 3.95
N LEU A 833 -22.78 5.55 4.20
CA LEU A 833 -21.64 4.89 4.84
C LEU A 833 -20.39 4.92 3.93
N ILE A 834 -20.63 4.81 2.61
CA ILE A 834 -19.60 4.84 1.57
C ILE A 834 -20.08 5.73 0.43
N LYS A 835 -19.18 6.55 -0.09
CA LYS A 835 -19.40 7.43 -1.24
C LYS A 835 -18.16 7.39 -2.11
N GLU A 836 -18.21 6.71 -3.25
CA GLU A 836 -17.08 6.55 -4.17
C GLU A 836 -17.43 6.90 -5.60
N ASN A 837 -16.47 7.40 -6.34
CA ASN A 837 -16.63 7.70 -7.76
C ASN A 837 -16.45 6.43 -8.60
N VAL A 838 -17.31 6.27 -9.60
CA VAL A 838 -17.31 5.13 -10.53
C VAL A 838 -17.20 5.67 -11.96
N THR A 839 -16.21 5.21 -12.70
CA THR A 839 -16.01 5.60 -14.09
C THR A 839 -17.05 4.92 -14.98
N ASN A 840 -17.76 5.68 -15.80
CA ASN A 840 -18.73 5.13 -16.74
C ASN A 840 -18.09 4.94 -18.13
N ASN A 841 -17.76 3.69 -18.47
CA ASN A 841 -17.15 3.33 -19.75
C ASN A 841 -18.19 2.90 -20.81
N THR A 842 -19.49 2.98 -20.51
CA THR A 842 -20.56 2.66 -21.48
C THR A 842 -20.63 3.64 -22.64
N LEU A 843 -20.08 4.84 -22.49
CA LEU A 843 -20.05 5.87 -23.53
C LEU A 843 -19.02 5.63 -24.65
N ILE A 844 -18.11 4.66 -24.48
CA ILE A 844 -17.04 4.35 -25.45
C ILE A 844 -17.55 3.42 -26.58
N GLY A 845 -18.81 2.92 -26.49
CA GLY A 845 -19.36 1.93 -27.44
C GLY A 845 -20.20 2.50 -28.58
N ASN A 846 -20.55 3.79 -28.62
CA ASN A 846 -21.54 4.32 -29.54
C ASN A 846 -21.02 5.36 -30.56
N GLU A 847 -19.70 5.51 -30.77
CA GLU A 847 -19.16 6.42 -31.81
C GLU A 847 -18.67 5.68 -33.07
N PHE A 848 -19.20 4.51 -33.40
CA PHE A 848 -18.97 3.87 -34.70
C PHE A 848 -20.29 3.40 -35.35
N ASP A 849 -21.19 4.33 -35.62
CA ASP A 849 -22.12 4.22 -36.75
C ASP A 849 -21.47 4.90 -37.95
N PHE A 850 -20.99 4.12 -38.87
CA PHE A 850 -20.63 4.58 -40.22
C PHE A 850 -21.85 4.54 -41.10
N ASP A 851 -22.33 5.72 -41.55
CA ASP A 851 -23.04 5.89 -42.78
C ASP A 851 -22.10 5.65 -44.01
#